data_18dba7bc2b19d649aeaa9273ec1b629c
#
_entry.id   18dba7bc2b19d649aeaa9273ec1b629c
#
_cell.length_a   1.000
_cell.length_b   1.000
_cell.length_c   1.000
_cell.angle_alpha   90.00
_cell.angle_beta   90.00
_cell.angle_gamma   90.00
#
_symmetry.space_group_name_H-M   'P 1'
#
loop_
_entity.id
_entity.type
_entity.pdbx_description
1 polymer ?
#
loop_
_entity_poly.entity_id
_entity_poly.type
_entity_poly.pdbx_seq_one_letter_code
_entity_poly.pdbx_strand_id
1 'polypeptide(L)'
;MTKFDINEIEKRTMNMLKDFQAETVKRVDYLFRNMQNHVLVADEVGMGKTLIGRGVIVKTARQKIEEKCDLCKVVYICSNQNIANQNIRKLDITGRNIVESVSDTRLSMQHLKIMEQASDEAIKNGFIQLIPLTPETSFRMTSGGGSVQERALIFAILKRIPDFKAYVEYLEDFMIHGAIKSWDRSEKYNYESRVAQCEEATGGIYPKNIIDKICSEEFEEIREIVLEHLKEIRYKRELSYSDYAVMNKLRVMFAKISVSMLEPDLVIMDEFQRFKFLISDEESEIGILAKRFFSGRNTKVLLMSATPYKLYYTSEEIDESQGYEHFDEFLQVMKFIFNDEAKYGEFEKIWDNYHVVLRETKLVDATVIELKNLAEDAMYQGVSRTERISVMDTGDFIDDTGIKYHLQVNENDINSYIQMSALLSNAKVGDTCPIDYVKSCPYLMSFMRKYKIKEQIERYYRKNKYELDSERAQNLLWLSRSKISKYEELPKTNARLEALKEKAFINGAEKYLWIPPSMPYYELQGVYKNSKGFSKILVFSAWEMVPRMIGVMLSYESERLTVGKLVNQIKNKDIKNIGYFVKGTRKYPSPRLRFNMSNGEVRGMTLFTLIYPSKVLADMYSPIESLNKHESLKDIEKSIRRRLTGKLRVLEEKYGDFSNKKEDKRWYYFAPILMDGFDYAKDWAENILAIRDNEYETFDVADNPKDKGNKGFTAHIEKLKNYINYPEEIHLGRTPDDLVETLINMVLGSPAVCIYRSNLGNREMATSLAKIFLNNFNLPESTAIIDLAYGRCRDDNSHWQNVLKYCKDGCFQAMIDEYIHMLIESVGSQDDFDRNSLVHNIMVESLNIRTATYVIDTYADFKKRISGTNEIGNECRIRSSYAVGFSNEQLPV
;
A
#
# COMPACT_ATOMS: atom_id res chain seq x y z
N MET A 1 27.37 -20.47 4.27
CA MET A 1 26.39 -20.17 3.20
C MET A 1 25.89 -21.47 2.63
N THR A 2 24.64 -21.81 2.83
CA THR A 2 24.01 -23.03 2.24
C THR A 2 23.99 -22.87 0.73
N LYS A 3 24.52 -23.88 0.05
CA LYS A 3 24.57 -23.94 -1.42
C LYS A 3 23.13 -23.91 -1.95
N PHE A 4 22.84 -23.13 -2.99
CA PHE A 4 21.53 -23.08 -3.63
C PHE A 4 21.15 -24.48 -4.15
N ASP A 5 20.14 -25.08 -3.52
CA ASP A 5 19.60 -26.40 -3.92
C ASP A 5 18.17 -26.22 -4.45
N ILE A 6 18.02 -26.28 -5.78
CA ILE A 6 16.74 -26.10 -6.44
C ILE A 6 15.73 -27.20 -6.09
N ASN A 7 16.19 -28.43 -5.79
CA ASN A 7 15.28 -29.52 -5.46
C ASN A 7 14.61 -29.29 -4.09
N GLU A 8 15.38 -28.80 -3.11
CA GLU A 8 14.87 -28.44 -1.79
C GLU A 8 13.92 -27.24 -1.89
N ILE A 9 14.32 -26.18 -2.65
CA ILE A 9 13.49 -25.00 -2.87
C ILE A 9 12.19 -25.37 -3.58
N GLU A 10 12.22 -26.21 -4.62
CA GLU A 10 11.03 -26.67 -5.32
C GLU A 10 10.11 -27.45 -4.38
N LYS A 11 10.64 -28.42 -3.66
CA LYS A 11 9.86 -29.22 -2.71
C LYS A 11 9.19 -28.31 -1.66
N ARG A 12 9.94 -27.39 -1.08
CA ARG A 12 9.43 -26.42 -0.11
C ARG A 12 8.33 -25.53 -0.71
N THR A 13 8.57 -24.94 -1.88
CA THR A 13 7.61 -24.06 -2.54
C THR A 13 6.33 -24.79 -2.92
N MET A 14 6.44 -25.97 -3.50
CA MET A 14 5.26 -26.76 -3.89
C MET A 14 4.44 -27.25 -2.69
N ASN A 15 5.09 -27.59 -1.58
CA ASN A 15 4.40 -27.99 -0.35
C ASN A 15 3.65 -26.86 0.35
N MET A 16 4.01 -25.60 0.07
CA MET A 16 3.31 -24.43 0.59
C MET A 16 2.05 -24.09 -0.21
N LEU A 17 1.94 -24.58 -1.43
CA LEU A 17 0.78 -24.34 -2.28
C LEU A 17 -0.38 -25.22 -1.85
N LYS A 18 -1.59 -24.71 -1.96
CA LYS A 18 -2.80 -25.52 -1.89
C LYS A 18 -2.87 -26.43 -3.12
N ASP A 19 -3.58 -27.54 -3.04
CA ASP A 19 -3.61 -28.54 -4.11
C ASP A 19 -3.97 -27.96 -5.48
N PHE A 20 -4.99 -27.10 -5.53
CA PHE A 20 -5.39 -26.45 -6.78
C PHE A 20 -4.31 -25.50 -7.33
N GLN A 21 -3.59 -24.77 -6.47
CA GLN A 21 -2.47 -23.92 -6.88
C GLN A 21 -1.32 -24.76 -7.45
N ALA A 22 -1.01 -25.87 -6.78
CA ALA A 22 0.03 -26.78 -7.24
C ALA A 22 -0.33 -27.40 -8.62
N GLU A 23 -1.60 -27.78 -8.83
CA GLU A 23 -2.06 -28.28 -10.12
C GLU A 23 -2.02 -27.19 -11.21
N THR A 24 -2.40 -25.94 -10.87
CA THR A 24 -2.24 -24.80 -11.81
C THR A 24 -0.76 -24.60 -12.18
N VAL A 25 0.16 -24.65 -11.24
CA VAL A 25 1.62 -24.55 -11.52
C VAL A 25 2.08 -25.70 -12.44
N LYS A 26 1.68 -26.93 -12.17
CA LYS A 26 2.01 -28.09 -13.03
C LYS A 26 1.43 -27.91 -14.45
N ARG A 27 0.20 -27.43 -14.55
CA ARG A 27 -0.45 -27.14 -15.83
C ARG A 27 0.31 -26.08 -16.62
N VAL A 28 0.70 -24.97 -15.99
CA VAL A 28 1.48 -23.92 -16.63
C VAL A 28 2.85 -24.43 -17.10
N ASP A 29 3.55 -25.21 -16.25
CA ASP A 29 4.84 -25.81 -16.63
C ASP A 29 4.68 -26.77 -17.82
N TYR A 30 3.60 -27.58 -17.84
CA TYR A 30 3.29 -28.45 -18.97
C TYR A 30 3.05 -27.66 -20.27
N LEU A 31 2.26 -26.56 -20.22
CA LEU A 31 2.01 -25.71 -21.36
C LEU A 31 3.29 -25.08 -21.89
N PHE A 32 4.13 -24.55 -21.01
CA PHE A 32 5.42 -23.95 -21.38
C PHE A 32 6.41 -24.94 -21.99
N ARG A 33 6.40 -26.19 -21.57
CA ARG A 33 7.34 -27.20 -22.09
C ARG A 33 6.90 -27.82 -23.40
N ASN A 34 5.58 -27.91 -23.64
CA ASN A 34 5.06 -28.78 -24.70
C ASN A 34 4.23 -28.05 -25.75
N MET A 35 3.69 -26.86 -25.45
CA MET A 35 2.69 -26.24 -26.32
C MET A 35 3.06 -24.84 -26.81
N GLN A 36 3.42 -23.92 -25.88
CA GLN A 36 3.65 -22.52 -26.22
C GLN A 36 4.34 -21.72 -25.11
N ASN A 37 4.88 -20.56 -25.49
CA ASN A 37 5.63 -19.69 -24.56
C ASN A 37 4.75 -18.70 -23.80
N HIS A 38 3.51 -18.45 -24.20
CA HIS A 38 2.60 -17.53 -23.55
C HIS A 38 1.44 -18.29 -22.93
N VAL A 39 1.16 -18.07 -21.65
CA VAL A 39 0.10 -18.76 -20.91
C VAL A 39 -0.67 -17.74 -20.07
N LEU A 40 -1.99 -17.90 -20.01
CA LEU A 40 -2.87 -17.12 -19.14
C LEU A 40 -3.35 -17.98 -17.97
N VAL A 41 -3.14 -17.48 -16.75
CA VAL A 41 -3.82 -17.97 -15.55
C VAL A 41 -4.98 -17.02 -15.23
N ALA A 42 -6.20 -17.53 -15.49
CA ALA A 42 -7.46 -16.77 -15.34
C ALA A 42 -8.25 -17.20 -14.09
N ASP A 43 -7.56 -17.53 -13.00
CA ASP A 43 -8.15 -17.95 -11.75
C ASP A 43 -8.94 -16.83 -11.09
N GLU A 44 -10.00 -17.18 -10.35
CA GLU A 44 -10.81 -16.20 -9.63
C GLU A 44 -10.02 -15.35 -8.64
N VAL A 45 -10.61 -14.22 -8.23
CA VAL A 45 -10.04 -13.32 -7.22
C VAL A 45 -9.82 -14.07 -5.91
N GLY A 46 -8.66 -13.84 -5.27
CA GLY A 46 -8.36 -14.45 -3.97
C GLY A 46 -7.85 -15.90 -4.03
N MET A 47 -7.63 -16.47 -5.23
CA MET A 47 -7.06 -17.82 -5.39
C MET A 47 -5.53 -17.86 -5.24
N GLY A 48 -4.90 -16.74 -4.88
CA GLY A 48 -3.46 -16.70 -4.62
C GLY A 48 -2.58 -16.74 -5.87
N LYS A 49 -2.96 -16.05 -6.94
CA LYS A 49 -2.21 -15.98 -8.21
C LYS A 49 -0.72 -15.65 -8.04
N THR A 50 -0.36 -14.79 -7.09
CA THR A 50 1.05 -14.47 -6.79
C THR A 50 1.83 -15.70 -6.30
N LEU A 51 1.21 -16.59 -5.52
CA LEU A 51 1.83 -17.86 -5.08
C LEU A 51 1.98 -18.84 -6.25
N ILE A 52 1.02 -18.86 -7.17
CA ILE A 52 1.14 -19.61 -8.43
C ILE A 52 2.33 -19.08 -9.24
N GLY A 53 2.47 -17.74 -9.37
CA GLY A 53 3.64 -17.11 -9.98
C GLY A 53 4.96 -17.56 -9.35
N ARG A 54 5.03 -17.64 -8.01
CA ARG A 54 6.19 -18.17 -7.28
C ARG A 54 6.50 -19.63 -7.66
N GLY A 55 5.48 -20.47 -7.75
CA GLY A 55 5.63 -21.86 -8.20
C GLY A 55 6.16 -21.96 -9.63
N VAL A 56 5.68 -21.10 -10.53
CA VAL A 56 6.15 -21.05 -11.92
C VAL A 56 7.62 -20.58 -12.01
N ILE A 57 8.02 -19.62 -11.16
CA ILE A 57 9.44 -19.19 -11.06
C ILE A 57 10.34 -20.38 -10.72
N VAL A 58 9.97 -21.18 -9.71
CA VAL A 58 10.75 -22.36 -9.31
C VAL A 58 10.88 -23.37 -10.45
N LYS A 59 9.79 -23.67 -11.17
CA LYS A 59 9.79 -24.58 -12.32
C LYS A 59 10.68 -24.05 -13.44
N THR A 60 10.61 -22.76 -13.73
CA THR A 60 11.45 -22.13 -14.77
C THR A 60 12.92 -22.13 -14.35
N ALA A 61 13.24 -21.81 -13.09
CA ALA A 61 14.60 -21.85 -12.59
C ALA A 61 15.22 -23.25 -12.66
N ARG A 62 14.43 -24.28 -12.31
CA ARG A 62 14.86 -25.68 -12.45
C ARG A 62 15.20 -26.00 -13.90
N GLN A 63 14.33 -25.65 -14.85
CA GLN A 63 14.62 -25.87 -16.26
C GLN A 63 15.90 -25.17 -16.71
N LYS A 64 16.13 -23.92 -16.27
CA LYS A 64 17.36 -23.18 -16.61
C LYS A 64 18.63 -23.81 -16.02
N ILE A 65 18.54 -24.42 -14.86
CA ILE A 65 19.64 -25.21 -14.30
C ILE A 65 19.90 -26.48 -15.15
N GLU A 66 18.84 -27.17 -15.59
CA GLU A 66 18.96 -28.33 -16.49
C GLU A 66 19.59 -27.91 -17.84
N GLU A 67 19.31 -26.69 -18.34
CA GLU A 67 19.91 -26.08 -19.51
C GLU A 67 21.36 -25.55 -19.27
N LYS A 68 21.88 -25.63 -18.04
CA LYS A 68 23.21 -25.15 -17.61
C LYS A 68 23.41 -23.64 -17.78
N CYS A 69 22.35 -22.87 -17.61
CA CYS A 69 22.43 -21.42 -17.55
C CYS A 69 23.07 -20.96 -16.23
N ASP A 70 23.77 -19.80 -16.27
CA ASP A 70 24.42 -19.23 -15.08
C ASP A 70 23.43 -18.46 -14.19
N LEU A 71 22.31 -17.99 -14.74
CA LEU A 71 21.34 -17.13 -14.07
C LEU A 71 19.95 -17.31 -14.70
N CYS A 72 18.90 -17.26 -13.89
CA CYS A 72 17.52 -17.21 -14.35
C CYS A 72 16.98 -15.79 -14.14
N LYS A 73 16.60 -15.11 -15.24
CA LYS A 73 16.08 -13.76 -15.24
C LYS A 73 14.57 -13.74 -15.28
N VAL A 74 13.95 -13.22 -14.21
CA VAL A 74 12.51 -13.12 -14.07
C VAL A 74 12.09 -11.65 -14.00
N VAL A 75 11.20 -11.23 -14.90
CA VAL A 75 10.61 -9.90 -14.86
C VAL A 75 9.18 -9.99 -14.34
N TYR A 76 8.88 -9.16 -13.35
CA TYR A 76 7.54 -9.03 -12.78
C TYR A 76 6.95 -7.67 -13.11
N ILE A 77 5.83 -7.67 -13.85
CA ILE A 77 5.12 -6.48 -14.30
C ILE A 77 3.81 -6.36 -13.55
N CYS A 78 3.58 -5.24 -12.88
CA CYS A 78 2.34 -4.95 -12.17
C CYS A 78 1.96 -3.46 -12.22
N SER A 79 0.76 -3.12 -11.79
CA SER A 79 0.16 -1.80 -12.00
C SER A 79 0.85 -0.64 -11.28
N ASN A 80 1.51 -0.87 -10.12
CA ASN A 80 2.21 0.19 -9.41
C ASN A 80 3.41 -0.32 -8.59
N GLN A 81 4.29 0.61 -8.22
CA GLN A 81 5.55 0.35 -7.54
C GLN A 81 5.38 -0.27 -6.15
N ASN A 82 4.34 0.10 -5.42
CA ASN A 82 4.12 -0.40 -4.07
C ASN A 82 3.66 -1.87 -4.10
N ILE A 83 2.76 -2.21 -5.04
CA ILE A 83 2.37 -3.60 -5.32
C ILE A 83 3.60 -4.40 -5.75
N ALA A 84 4.45 -3.83 -6.60
CA ALA A 84 5.70 -4.46 -7.00
C ALA A 84 6.58 -4.81 -5.79
N ASN A 85 6.83 -3.85 -4.91
CA ASN A 85 7.63 -4.04 -3.70
C ASN A 85 7.07 -5.12 -2.77
N GLN A 86 5.75 -5.16 -2.62
CA GLN A 86 5.07 -6.15 -1.79
C GLN A 86 5.13 -7.57 -2.39
N ASN A 87 4.82 -7.69 -3.69
CA ASN A 87 4.73 -8.98 -4.34
C ASN A 87 6.10 -9.59 -4.66
N ILE A 88 7.12 -8.78 -4.91
CA ILE A 88 8.48 -9.27 -5.14
C ILE A 88 8.99 -10.10 -3.95
N ARG A 89 8.73 -9.67 -2.73
CA ARG A 89 9.08 -10.43 -1.53
C ARG A 89 8.38 -11.80 -1.49
N LYS A 90 7.13 -11.86 -1.96
CA LYS A 90 6.36 -13.12 -2.06
C LYS A 90 6.87 -14.02 -3.19
N LEU A 91 7.38 -13.42 -4.26
CA LEU A 91 7.92 -14.13 -5.42
C LEU A 91 9.37 -14.60 -5.21
N ASP A 92 10.10 -14.03 -4.26
CA ASP A 92 11.45 -14.47 -3.93
C ASP A 92 11.45 -15.90 -3.38
N ILE A 93 11.98 -16.82 -4.17
CA ILE A 93 12.08 -18.24 -3.79
C ILE A 93 13.34 -18.54 -2.99
N THR A 94 14.31 -17.62 -2.96
CA THR A 94 15.61 -17.82 -2.28
C THR A 94 15.54 -17.56 -0.79
N GLY A 95 14.56 -16.76 -0.34
CA GLY A 95 14.38 -16.33 1.05
C GLY A 95 15.49 -15.41 1.56
N ARG A 96 16.31 -14.85 0.68
CA ARG A 96 17.49 -14.04 1.06
C ARG A 96 17.22 -12.55 1.18
N ASN A 97 15.96 -12.11 1.01
CA ASN A 97 15.56 -10.68 1.00
C ASN A 97 16.47 -9.77 0.14
N ILE A 98 16.92 -10.30 -1.00
CA ILE A 98 17.92 -9.64 -1.88
C ILE A 98 17.33 -8.40 -2.58
N VAL A 99 16.04 -8.19 -2.46
CA VAL A 99 15.37 -7.08 -3.15
C VAL A 99 15.36 -5.85 -2.24
N GLU A 100 16.35 -5.00 -2.41
CA GLU A 100 16.28 -3.62 -1.94
C GLU A 100 15.08 -2.90 -2.54
N SER A 101 14.61 -1.83 -1.87
CA SER A 101 13.46 -1.05 -2.32
C SER A 101 13.55 -0.70 -3.81
N VAL A 102 12.50 -0.98 -4.56
CA VAL A 102 12.40 -0.70 -5.99
C VAL A 102 12.32 0.82 -6.20
N SER A 103 13.47 1.49 -6.27
CA SER A 103 13.52 2.93 -6.50
C SER A 103 13.41 3.32 -7.96
N ASP A 104 13.96 2.50 -8.87
CA ASP A 104 14.11 2.82 -10.29
C ASP A 104 13.40 1.78 -11.17
N THR A 105 12.12 2.02 -11.50
CA THR A 105 11.33 1.13 -12.38
C THR A 105 11.34 1.56 -13.84
N ARG A 106 12.02 2.66 -14.19
CA ARG A 106 12.05 3.17 -15.56
C ARG A 106 12.89 2.28 -16.47
N LEU A 107 12.32 1.92 -17.61
CA LEU A 107 12.98 1.01 -18.55
C LEU A 107 14.32 1.55 -19.04
N SER A 108 14.43 2.86 -19.30
CA SER A 108 15.66 3.54 -19.68
C SER A 108 16.81 3.46 -18.66
N MET A 109 16.54 3.05 -17.42
CA MET A 109 17.53 2.94 -16.34
C MET A 109 17.87 1.48 -16.01
N GLN A 110 17.13 0.51 -16.55
CA GLN A 110 17.28 -0.90 -16.18
C GLN A 110 18.63 -1.47 -16.58
N HIS A 111 19.26 -0.96 -17.62
CA HIS A 111 20.59 -1.42 -18.04
C HIS A 111 21.66 -1.34 -16.93
N LEU A 112 21.64 -0.30 -16.07
CA LEU A 112 22.54 -0.19 -14.92
C LEU A 112 22.18 -1.22 -13.86
N LYS A 113 20.89 -1.28 -13.50
CA LYS A 113 20.39 -2.16 -12.45
C LYS A 113 20.60 -3.64 -12.75
N ILE A 114 20.40 -4.05 -14.01
CA ILE A 114 20.66 -5.42 -14.46
C ILE A 114 22.13 -5.79 -14.20
N MET A 115 23.06 -4.90 -14.51
CA MET A 115 24.47 -5.14 -14.36
C MET A 115 24.95 -5.06 -12.91
N GLU A 116 24.42 -4.12 -12.11
CA GLU A 116 24.65 -4.07 -10.66
C GLU A 116 24.22 -5.39 -10.01
N GLN A 117 23.00 -5.87 -10.31
CA GLN A 117 22.50 -7.14 -9.79
C GLN A 117 23.28 -8.35 -10.31
N ALA A 118 23.67 -8.37 -11.59
CA ALA A 118 24.45 -9.47 -12.15
C ALA A 118 25.86 -9.55 -11.60
N SER A 119 26.40 -8.46 -11.04
CA SER A 119 27.71 -8.42 -10.38
C SER A 119 27.62 -8.78 -8.88
N ASP A 120 26.43 -8.78 -8.29
CA ASP A 120 26.21 -9.11 -6.88
C ASP A 120 26.40 -10.62 -6.63
N GLU A 121 27.32 -10.95 -5.72
CA GLU A 121 27.59 -12.34 -5.33
C GLU A 121 26.39 -13.04 -4.69
N ALA A 122 25.55 -12.31 -3.97
CA ALA A 122 24.35 -12.88 -3.34
C ALA A 122 23.33 -13.31 -4.41
N ILE A 123 23.20 -12.55 -5.50
CA ILE A 123 22.32 -12.89 -6.63
C ILE A 123 22.92 -14.05 -7.43
N LYS A 124 24.20 -14.02 -7.74
CA LYS A 124 24.90 -15.14 -8.41
C LYS A 124 24.73 -16.45 -7.62
N ASN A 125 24.92 -16.39 -6.31
CA ASN A 125 24.75 -17.54 -5.43
C ASN A 125 23.28 -17.97 -5.27
N GLY A 126 22.32 -17.08 -5.56
CA GLY A 126 20.89 -17.33 -5.55
C GLY A 126 20.32 -17.82 -6.88
N PHE A 127 21.08 -17.76 -7.96
CA PHE A 127 20.69 -18.19 -9.32
C PHE A 127 19.50 -17.41 -9.93
N ILE A 128 18.85 -16.49 -9.22
CA ILE A 128 17.65 -15.80 -9.67
C ILE A 128 17.85 -14.29 -9.60
N GLN A 129 17.56 -13.64 -10.72
CA GLN A 129 17.45 -12.20 -10.82
C GLN A 129 16.00 -11.81 -11.01
N LEU A 130 15.40 -11.15 -10.03
CA LEU A 130 13.99 -10.73 -10.06
C LEU A 130 13.91 -9.21 -10.28
N ILE A 131 13.32 -8.81 -11.41
CA ILE A 131 13.26 -7.43 -11.89
C ILE A 131 11.83 -6.94 -11.94
N PRO A 132 11.43 -5.99 -11.08
CA PRO A 132 10.10 -5.40 -11.13
C PRO A 132 10.01 -4.27 -12.14
N LEU A 133 8.91 -4.24 -12.90
CA LEU A 133 8.57 -3.16 -13.81
C LEU A 133 7.12 -2.69 -13.57
N THR A 134 6.88 -1.40 -13.74
CA THR A 134 5.55 -0.80 -13.70
C THR A 134 5.24 -0.11 -15.03
N PRO A 135 4.22 -0.52 -15.77
CA PRO A 135 3.99 -0.08 -17.15
C PRO A 135 3.90 1.43 -17.32
N GLU A 136 3.21 2.14 -16.42
CA GLU A 136 3.04 3.59 -16.51
C GLU A 136 4.35 4.37 -16.37
N THR A 137 5.30 3.86 -15.58
CA THR A 137 6.60 4.52 -15.38
C THR A 137 7.68 3.95 -16.29
N SER A 138 7.58 2.68 -16.66
CA SER A 138 8.59 1.98 -17.45
C SER A 138 8.40 2.18 -18.94
N PHE A 139 7.18 2.06 -19.45
CA PHE A 139 6.90 2.05 -20.89
C PHE A 139 6.32 3.39 -21.39
N ARG A 140 5.58 4.15 -20.57
CA ARG A 140 5.08 5.48 -21.01
C ARG A 140 6.21 6.50 -21.04
N MET A 141 6.81 6.66 -22.19
CA MET A 141 7.72 7.75 -22.51
C MET A 141 6.88 9.00 -22.88
N THR A 142 6.20 9.62 -21.89
CA THR A 142 5.45 10.86 -22.15
C THR A 142 6.41 11.95 -22.61
N SER A 143 5.90 12.91 -23.37
CA SER A 143 6.59 14.07 -23.97
C SER A 143 7.24 15.06 -22.97
N GLY A 144 7.83 14.56 -21.89
CA GLY A 144 8.51 15.31 -20.84
C GLY A 144 9.98 14.93 -20.71
N GLY A 145 10.78 15.76 -20.05
CA GLY A 145 12.22 15.53 -19.88
C GLY A 145 12.63 14.33 -19.00
N GLY A 146 11.71 13.50 -18.52
CA GLY A 146 12.04 12.39 -17.65
C GLY A 146 12.35 12.82 -16.20
N SER A 147 12.79 11.86 -15.37
CA SER A 147 13.25 12.16 -14.01
C SER A 147 14.68 12.69 -14.00
N VAL A 148 15.07 13.36 -12.93
CA VAL A 148 16.44 13.85 -12.76
C VAL A 148 17.43 12.69 -12.71
N GLN A 149 17.06 11.60 -12.04
CA GLN A 149 17.85 10.38 -11.96
C GLN A 149 18.10 9.77 -13.34
N GLU A 150 17.06 9.65 -14.16
CA GLU A 150 17.15 9.13 -15.52
C GLU A 150 18.11 9.97 -16.36
N ARG A 151 18.01 11.28 -16.30
CA ARG A 151 18.90 12.21 -17.00
C ARG A 151 20.34 12.17 -16.50
N ALA A 152 20.54 12.00 -15.19
CA ALA A 152 21.87 11.87 -14.59
C ALA A 152 22.56 10.57 -15.06
N LEU A 153 21.83 9.47 -15.17
CA LEU A 153 22.38 8.21 -15.71
C LEU A 153 22.71 8.35 -17.20
N ILE A 154 21.83 8.92 -18.00
CA ILE A 154 22.07 9.18 -19.42
C ILE A 154 23.33 10.05 -19.60
N PHE A 155 23.45 11.12 -18.81
CA PHE A 155 24.64 11.96 -18.80
C PHE A 155 25.90 11.18 -18.47
N ALA A 156 25.87 10.36 -17.40
CA ALA A 156 27.01 9.57 -16.96
C ALA A 156 27.52 8.61 -18.05
N ILE A 157 26.64 8.10 -18.92
CA ILE A 157 27.04 7.25 -20.04
C ILE A 157 27.50 8.08 -21.24
N LEU A 158 26.71 9.06 -21.70
CA LEU A 158 27.01 9.81 -22.93
C LEU A 158 28.34 10.58 -22.85
N LYS A 159 28.70 11.16 -21.69
CA LYS A 159 29.99 11.85 -21.53
C LYS A 159 31.22 10.95 -21.75
N ARG A 160 31.06 9.64 -21.72
CA ARG A 160 32.14 8.66 -21.95
C ARG A 160 32.36 8.38 -23.44
N ILE A 161 31.40 8.76 -24.29
CA ILE A 161 31.46 8.56 -25.75
C ILE A 161 32.33 9.64 -26.35
N PRO A 162 33.31 9.30 -27.23
CA PRO A 162 34.26 10.26 -27.82
C PRO A 162 33.59 11.46 -28.49
N ASP A 163 32.48 11.21 -29.22
CA ASP A 163 31.78 12.24 -29.99
C ASP A 163 31.16 13.34 -29.08
N PHE A 164 30.84 13.04 -27.86
CA PHE A 164 30.25 13.97 -26.90
C PHE A 164 31.31 14.68 -26.04
N LYS A 165 32.58 14.26 -26.03
CA LYS A 165 33.63 14.84 -25.17
C LYS A 165 33.81 16.34 -25.37
N ALA A 166 33.71 16.82 -26.62
CA ALA A 166 33.82 18.25 -26.93
C ALA A 166 32.62 19.07 -26.50
N TYR A 167 31.53 18.43 -26.09
CA TYR A 167 30.21 19.05 -25.79
C TYR A 167 29.74 18.75 -24.37
N VAL A 168 30.58 18.26 -23.46
CA VAL A 168 30.18 17.80 -22.13
C VAL A 168 29.47 18.90 -21.32
N GLU A 169 29.94 20.14 -21.36
CA GLU A 169 29.29 21.26 -20.67
C GLU A 169 27.90 21.55 -21.23
N TYR A 170 27.73 21.54 -22.53
CA TYR A 170 26.43 21.74 -23.19
C TYR A 170 25.49 20.56 -22.98
N LEU A 171 26.03 19.35 -22.96
CA LEU A 171 25.29 18.13 -22.60
C LEU A 171 24.78 18.21 -21.16
N GLU A 172 25.58 18.71 -20.24
CA GLU A 172 25.18 18.91 -18.84
C GLU A 172 24.08 19.97 -18.75
N ASP A 173 24.22 21.11 -19.38
CA ASP A 173 23.20 22.16 -19.42
C ASP A 173 21.87 21.65 -20.01
N PHE A 174 21.96 20.86 -21.08
CA PHE A 174 20.81 20.21 -21.69
C PHE A 174 20.10 19.23 -20.72
N MET A 175 20.86 18.42 -19.97
CA MET A 175 20.31 17.46 -19.00
C MET A 175 19.72 18.12 -17.74
N ILE A 176 20.24 19.27 -17.34
CA ILE A 176 19.75 20.03 -16.17
C ILE A 176 18.38 20.65 -16.41
N HIS A 177 18.01 20.97 -17.64
CA HIS A 177 16.84 21.74 -18.01
C HIS A 177 15.64 21.62 -17.03
N GLY A 178 15.37 22.69 -16.27
CA GLY A 178 14.28 22.74 -15.27
C GLY A 178 14.52 21.99 -13.95
N ALA A 179 15.70 21.43 -13.69
CA ALA A 179 15.98 20.55 -12.55
C ALA A 179 17.11 21.03 -11.62
N ILE A 180 17.46 22.30 -11.64
CA ILE A 180 18.67 22.88 -11.02
C ILE A 180 18.89 22.48 -9.53
N LYS A 181 17.85 22.33 -8.74
CA LYS A 181 17.99 22.12 -7.27
C LYS A 181 18.44 20.73 -6.83
N SER A 182 18.18 19.71 -7.63
CA SER A 182 18.50 18.32 -7.28
C SER A 182 19.71 17.77 -8.04
N TRP A 183 20.09 18.39 -9.15
CA TRP A 183 21.20 17.94 -9.99
C TRP A 183 22.56 18.06 -9.30
N ASP A 184 22.92 19.26 -8.82
CA ASP A 184 24.23 19.55 -8.25
C ASP A 184 24.45 18.96 -6.85
N ARG A 185 23.38 18.61 -6.12
CA ARG A 185 23.52 18.21 -4.72
C ARG A 185 23.65 16.71 -4.48
N SER A 186 23.13 15.86 -5.36
CA SER A 186 23.16 14.43 -5.15
C SER A 186 23.13 13.57 -6.41
N GLU A 187 22.28 13.87 -7.41
CA GLU A 187 21.95 12.90 -8.44
C GLU A 187 23.08 12.66 -9.46
N LYS A 188 23.73 13.70 -9.96
CA LYS A 188 24.86 13.59 -10.89
C LYS A 188 25.95 12.69 -10.30
N TYR A 189 26.45 13.04 -9.11
CA TYR A 189 27.55 12.31 -8.46
C TYR A 189 27.13 10.90 -8.08
N ASN A 190 25.89 10.69 -7.67
CA ASN A 190 25.38 9.37 -7.33
C ASN A 190 25.44 8.44 -8.54
N TYR A 191 24.88 8.84 -9.68
CA TYR A 191 24.86 7.99 -10.87
C TYR A 191 26.25 7.84 -11.53
N GLU A 192 27.07 8.85 -11.48
CA GLU A 192 28.47 8.74 -11.90
C GLU A 192 29.24 7.72 -11.06
N SER A 193 29.06 7.73 -9.73
CA SER A 193 29.65 6.79 -8.81
C SER A 193 29.14 5.36 -9.04
N ARG A 194 27.82 5.18 -9.20
CA ARG A 194 27.21 3.87 -9.49
C ARG A 194 27.72 3.28 -10.79
N VAL A 195 27.80 4.08 -11.86
CA VAL A 195 28.35 3.65 -13.15
C VAL A 195 29.83 3.24 -13.02
N ALA A 196 30.63 4.00 -12.26
CA ALA A 196 32.03 3.67 -12.04
C ALA A 196 32.22 2.39 -11.20
N GLN A 197 31.42 2.21 -10.15
CA GLN A 197 31.42 1.00 -9.34
C GLN A 197 31.01 -0.23 -10.17
N CYS A 198 29.96 -0.09 -11.00
CA CYS A 198 29.54 -1.16 -11.89
C CYS A 198 30.57 -1.48 -12.96
N GLU A 199 31.29 -0.47 -13.48
CA GLU A 199 32.40 -0.62 -14.40
C GLU A 199 33.53 -1.44 -13.78
N GLU A 200 33.92 -1.13 -12.53
CA GLU A 200 34.92 -1.84 -11.76
C GLU A 200 34.50 -3.30 -11.48
N ALA A 201 33.26 -3.49 -10.99
CA ALA A 201 32.72 -4.81 -10.67
C ALA A 201 32.58 -5.73 -11.89
N THR A 202 32.41 -5.17 -13.09
CA THR A 202 32.25 -5.92 -14.34
C THR A 202 33.57 -6.01 -15.17
N GLY A 203 34.70 -5.53 -14.64
CA GLY A 203 35.97 -5.52 -15.34
C GLY A 203 35.95 -4.69 -16.63
N GLY A 204 35.19 -3.60 -16.66
CA GLY A 204 35.03 -2.68 -17.79
C GLY A 204 34.03 -3.12 -18.87
N ILE A 205 33.30 -4.23 -18.68
CA ILE A 205 32.26 -4.68 -19.61
C ILE A 205 31.14 -3.67 -19.65
N TYR A 206 30.71 -3.18 -18.48
CA TYR A 206 29.82 -2.05 -18.34
C TYR A 206 30.66 -0.79 -18.07
N PRO A 207 30.51 0.32 -18.74
CA PRO A 207 29.49 0.72 -19.71
C PRO A 207 29.82 0.43 -21.18
N LYS A 208 30.94 -0.26 -21.47
CA LYS A 208 31.39 -0.50 -22.85
C LYS A 208 30.28 -1.09 -23.74
N ASN A 209 29.56 -2.12 -23.26
CA ASN A 209 28.48 -2.74 -24.04
C ASN A 209 27.37 -1.76 -24.40
N ILE A 210 27.10 -0.77 -23.54
CA ILE A 210 26.07 0.24 -23.81
C ILE A 210 26.57 1.24 -24.82
N ILE A 211 27.82 1.68 -24.68
CA ILE A 211 28.46 2.61 -25.61
C ILE A 211 28.54 1.99 -27.00
N ASP A 212 28.96 0.73 -27.12
CA ASP A 212 29.02 0.01 -28.39
C ASP A 212 27.62 -0.08 -29.07
N LYS A 213 26.56 -0.31 -28.27
CA LYS A 213 25.20 -0.28 -28.79
C LYS A 213 24.75 1.12 -29.23
N ILE A 214 25.03 2.16 -28.46
CA ILE A 214 24.73 3.55 -28.84
C ILE A 214 25.46 3.94 -30.12
N CYS A 215 26.68 3.45 -30.30
CA CYS A 215 27.49 3.70 -31.48
C CYS A 215 27.14 2.80 -32.68
N SER A 216 26.21 1.86 -32.55
CA SER A 216 25.76 1.03 -33.68
C SER A 216 24.92 1.82 -34.69
N GLU A 217 24.77 1.22 -35.90
CA GLU A 217 23.96 1.79 -36.99
C GLU A 217 22.49 2.01 -36.59
N GLU A 218 21.95 1.16 -35.69
CA GLU A 218 20.57 1.27 -35.20
C GLU A 218 20.26 2.63 -34.54
N PHE A 219 21.24 3.24 -33.89
CA PHE A 219 21.04 4.48 -33.14
C PHE A 219 21.83 5.68 -33.70
N GLU A 220 22.40 5.56 -34.90
CA GLU A 220 23.19 6.60 -35.54
C GLU A 220 22.38 7.90 -35.73
N GLU A 221 21.15 7.78 -36.27
CA GLU A 221 20.25 8.92 -36.47
C GLU A 221 19.99 9.70 -35.16
N ILE A 222 19.72 8.98 -34.08
CA ILE A 222 19.44 9.62 -32.77
C ILE A 222 20.69 10.30 -32.23
N ARG A 223 21.85 9.66 -32.38
CA ARG A 223 23.14 10.24 -31.95
C ARG A 223 23.45 11.52 -32.72
N GLU A 224 23.24 11.56 -34.04
CA GLU A 224 23.42 12.75 -34.87
C GLU A 224 22.47 13.88 -34.47
N ILE A 225 21.19 13.58 -34.29
CA ILE A 225 20.19 14.57 -33.84
C ILE A 225 20.63 15.21 -32.50
N VAL A 226 21.11 14.41 -31.55
CA VAL A 226 21.60 14.92 -30.26
C VAL A 226 22.83 15.81 -30.45
N LEU A 227 23.80 15.38 -31.24
CA LEU A 227 25.01 16.16 -31.51
C LEU A 227 24.71 17.47 -32.23
N GLU A 228 23.80 17.47 -33.20
CA GLU A 228 23.35 18.70 -33.85
C GLU A 228 22.67 19.64 -32.85
N HIS A 229 21.81 19.09 -32.02
CA HIS A 229 21.13 19.87 -31.00
C HIS A 229 22.12 20.49 -29.98
N LEU A 230 23.14 19.75 -29.55
CA LEU A 230 24.18 20.29 -28.67
C LEU A 230 25.01 21.39 -29.36
N LYS A 231 25.24 21.29 -30.68
CA LYS A 231 25.86 22.36 -31.43
C LYS A 231 24.97 23.61 -31.45
N GLU A 232 23.65 23.48 -31.63
CA GLU A 232 22.71 24.60 -31.53
C GLU A 232 22.72 25.28 -30.16
N ILE A 233 22.70 24.54 -29.08
CA ILE A 233 22.78 25.06 -27.70
C ILE A 233 24.08 25.86 -27.51
N ARG A 234 25.20 25.35 -28.02
CA ARG A 234 26.50 26.03 -28.01
C ARG A 234 26.46 27.43 -28.63
N TYR A 235 25.67 27.60 -29.71
CA TYR A 235 25.58 28.88 -30.40
C TYR A 235 24.52 29.82 -29.82
N LYS A 236 23.37 29.28 -29.34
CA LYS A 236 22.20 30.11 -28.96
C LYS A 236 22.08 30.37 -27.46
N ARG A 237 22.76 29.60 -26.61
CA ARG A 237 22.75 29.69 -25.12
C ARG A 237 21.35 29.70 -24.45
N GLU A 238 20.27 29.47 -25.18
CA GLU A 238 18.90 29.39 -24.66
C GLU A 238 18.31 28.01 -24.92
N LEU A 239 17.85 27.36 -23.85
CA LEU A 239 17.13 26.10 -23.92
C LEU A 239 15.68 26.33 -24.33
N SER A 240 15.17 25.56 -25.27
CA SER A 240 13.84 25.73 -25.87
C SER A 240 12.90 24.57 -25.60
N TYR A 241 11.64 24.69 -25.98
CA TYR A 241 10.64 23.62 -25.85
C TYR A 241 10.98 22.38 -26.71
N SER A 242 11.76 22.55 -27.78
CA SER A 242 12.27 21.45 -28.63
C SER A 242 13.22 20.49 -27.90
N ASP A 243 13.85 20.92 -26.81
CA ASP A 243 14.79 20.12 -26.02
C ASP A 243 14.13 18.89 -25.41
N TYR A 244 12.85 19.02 -25.04
CA TYR A 244 12.10 17.86 -24.52
C TYR A 244 11.86 16.76 -25.55
N ALA A 245 11.75 17.11 -26.83
CA ALA A 245 11.59 16.12 -27.90
C ALA A 245 12.88 15.33 -28.11
N VAL A 246 14.04 15.99 -28.11
CA VAL A 246 15.36 15.34 -28.22
C VAL A 246 15.64 14.50 -26.96
N MET A 247 15.31 15.00 -25.78
CA MET A 247 15.41 14.26 -24.52
C MET A 247 14.59 12.98 -24.55
N ASN A 248 13.37 13.04 -25.10
CA ASN A 248 12.51 11.87 -25.22
C ASN A 248 13.10 10.82 -26.15
N LYS A 249 13.67 11.22 -27.30
CA LYS A 249 14.38 10.29 -28.21
C LYS A 249 15.53 9.58 -27.51
N LEU A 250 16.33 10.27 -26.68
CA LEU A 250 17.37 9.66 -25.86
C LEU A 250 16.81 8.64 -24.87
N ARG A 251 15.75 9.00 -24.18
CA ARG A 251 15.11 8.08 -23.23
C ARG A 251 14.59 6.82 -23.90
N VAL A 252 13.96 6.95 -25.06
CA VAL A 252 13.51 5.80 -25.88
C VAL A 252 14.68 4.95 -26.34
N MET A 253 15.78 5.56 -26.77
CA MET A 253 17.01 4.85 -27.14
C MET A 253 17.55 4.01 -25.95
N PHE A 254 17.69 4.61 -24.77
CA PHE A 254 18.16 3.90 -23.58
C PHE A 254 17.16 2.82 -23.13
N ALA A 255 15.87 3.01 -23.32
CA ALA A 255 14.87 1.99 -23.07
C ALA A 255 15.02 0.79 -24.04
N LYS A 256 15.23 1.03 -25.34
CA LYS A 256 15.51 -0.02 -26.33
C LYS A 256 16.77 -0.81 -25.99
N ILE A 257 17.82 -0.13 -25.56
CA ILE A 257 19.07 -0.77 -25.10
C ILE A 257 18.81 -1.63 -23.87
N SER A 258 18.09 -1.11 -22.88
CA SER A 258 17.73 -1.88 -21.69
C SER A 258 16.93 -3.13 -22.01
N VAL A 259 15.95 -3.04 -22.91
CA VAL A 259 15.17 -4.20 -23.37
C VAL A 259 16.07 -5.25 -23.99
N SER A 260 17.01 -4.83 -24.85
CA SER A 260 17.94 -5.78 -25.49
C SER A 260 18.93 -6.43 -24.50
N MET A 261 19.10 -5.88 -23.30
CA MET A 261 19.98 -6.45 -22.26
C MET A 261 19.18 -7.31 -21.25
N LEU A 262 17.89 -7.05 -21.12
CA LEU A 262 17.04 -7.78 -20.18
C LEU A 262 16.95 -9.26 -20.55
N GLU A 263 16.61 -9.59 -21.79
CA GLU A 263 16.41 -10.96 -22.27
C GLU A 263 15.84 -11.89 -21.20
N PRO A 264 14.58 -11.67 -20.76
CA PRO A 264 14.04 -12.41 -19.63
C PRO A 264 13.75 -13.87 -20.01
N ASP A 265 14.00 -14.78 -19.07
CA ASP A 265 13.58 -16.17 -19.18
C ASP A 265 12.10 -16.35 -18.88
N LEU A 266 11.58 -15.55 -17.93
CA LEU A 266 10.17 -15.52 -17.57
C LEU A 266 9.71 -14.08 -17.36
N VAL A 267 8.59 -13.73 -17.96
CA VAL A 267 7.84 -12.49 -17.69
C VAL A 267 6.53 -12.85 -17.02
N ILE A 268 6.26 -12.29 -15.87
CA ILE A 268 4.99 -12.41 -15.15
C ILE A 268 4.28 -11.07 -15.23
N MET A 269 3.09 -11.05 -15.82
CA MET A 269 2.23 -9.86 -15.90
C MET A 269 1.03 -10.02 -14.96
N ASP A 270 1.04 -9.33 -13.85
CA ASP A 270 -0.01 -9.41 -12.82
C ASP A 270 -1.07 -8.34 -13.03
N GLU A 271 -2.36 -8.73 -13.07
CA GLU A 271 -3.49 -7.86 -13.41
C GLU A 271 -3.30 -7.15 -14.77
N PHE A 272 -2.85 -7.90 -15.77
CA PHE A 272 -2.43 -7.38 -17.09
C PHE A 272 -3.50 -6.58 -17.83
N GLN A 273 -4.79 -6.79 -17.54
CA GLN A 273 -5.89 -6.03 -18.14
C GLN A 273 -5.79 -4.52 -17.91
N ARG A 274 -5.03 -4.10 -16.89
CA ARG A 274 -4.77 -2.68 -16.61
C ARG A 274 -3.79 -2.04 -17.59
N PHE A 275 -3.02 -2.84 -18.28
CA PHE A 275 -1.98 -2.39 -19.21
C PHE A 275 -1.95 -3.24 -20.48
N LYS A 276 -3.14 -3.61 -20.97
CA LYS A 276 -3.32 -4.37 -22.21
C LYS A 276 -2.69 -3.68 -23.43
N PHE A 277 -2.50 -2.36 -23.40
CA PHE A 277 -1.81 -1.62 -24.44
C PHE A 277 -0.40 -2.16 -24.75
N LEU A 278 0.22 -2.89 -23.82
CA LEU A 278 1.49 -3.57 -24.06
C LEU A 278 1.36 -4.78 -24.99
N ILE A 279 0.16 -5.33 -25.15
CA ILE A 279 -0.10 -6.53 -25.95
C ILE A 279 -0.98 -6.25 -27.17
N SER A 280 -1.70 -5.12 -27.24
CA SER A 280 -2.67 -4.81 -28.29
C SER A 280 -2.25 -3.70 -29.26
N ASP A 281 -1.35 -2.80 -28.85
CA ASP A 281 -0.95 -1.64 -29.64
C ASP A 281 0.40 -1.88 -30.32
N GLU A 282 0.35 -2.43 -31.54
CA GLU A 282 1.57 -2.80 -32.29
C GLU A 282 2.23 -1.62 -33.01
N GLU A 283 1.53 -0.51 -33.20
CA GLU A 283 2.00 0.62 -34.02
C GLU A 283 2.64 1.75 -33.18
N SER A 284 2.32 1.83 -31.89
CA SER A 284 2.91 2.84 -31.02
C SER A 284 4.37 2.52 -30.65
N GLU A 285 5.14 3.56 -30.29
CA GLU A 285 6.50 3.36 -29.74
C GLU A 285 6.50 2.41 -28.53
N ILE A 286 5.45 2.44 -27.75
CA ILE A 286 5.26 1.58 -26.57
C ILE A 286 5.04 0.13 -27.01
N GLY A 287 4.17 -0.09 -28.00
CA GLY A 287 3.88 -1.41 -28.55
C GLY A 287 5.09 -2.05 -29.21
N ILE A 288 5.87 -1.27 -29.95
CA ILE A 288 7.14 -1.74 -30.54
C ILE A 288 8.14 -2.17 -29.48
N LEU A 289 8.28 -1.40 -28.37
CA LEU A 289 9.13 -1.78 -27.24
C LEU A 289 8.63 -3.04 -26.54
N ALA A 290 7.33 -3.13 -26.33
CA ALA A 290 6.69 -4.29 -25.71
C ALA A 290 6.84 -5.54 -26.58
N LYS A 291 6.62 -5.43 -27.88
CA LYS A 291 6.80 -6.53 -28.82
C LYS A 291 8.22 -7.08 -28.80
N ARG A 292 9.24 -6.21 -28.80
CA ARG A 292 10.64 -6.62 -28.63
C ARG A 292 10.88 -7.33 -27.30
N PHE A 293 10.23 -6.87 -26.25
CA PHE A 293 10.36 -7.42 -24.91
C PHE A 293 9.77 -8.84 -24.79
N PHE A 294 8.63 -9.10 -25.44
CA PHE A 294 7.95 -10.40 -25.40
C PHE A 294 8.41 -11.39 -26.48
N SER A 295 9.04 -10.93 -27.57
CA SER A 295 9.40 -11.76 -28.72
C SER A 295 10.74 -12.48 -28.62
N GLY A 296 11.37 -12.53 -27.48
CA GLY A 296 12.57 -13.34 -27.25
C GLY A 296 12.29 -14.82 -27.59
N ARG A 297 13.19 -15.49 -28.35
CA ARG A 297 12.98 -16.87 -28.84
C ARG A 297 12.63 -17.89 -27.75
N ASN A 298 13.04 -17.66 -26.51
CA ASN A 298 12.85 -18.56 -25.37
C ASN A 298 12.16 -17.88 -24.17
N THR A 299 11.66 -16.65 -24.34
CA THR A 299 10.99 -15.92 -23.26
C THR A 299 9.62 -16.53 -22.98
N LYS A 300 9.39 -16.96 -21.75
CA LYS A 300 8.09 -17.41 -21.27
C LYS A 300 7.31 -16.22 -20.74
N VAL A 301 6.03 -16.12 -21.07
CA VAL A 301 5.14 -15.06 -20.59
C VAL A 301 3.95 -15.66 -19.84
N LEU A 302 3.84 -15.33 -18.57
CA LEU A 302 2.72 -15.71 -17.71
C LEU A 302 1.84 -14.48 -17.51
N LEU A 303 0.65 -14.48 -18.10
CA LEU A 303 -0.40 -13.52 -17.81
C LEU A 303 -1.21 -14.00 -16.60
N MET A 304 -1.47 -13.13 -15.64
CA MET A 304 -2.32 -13.44 -14.49
C MET A 304 -3.43 -12.41 -14.37
N SER A 305 -4.67 -12.84 -14.35
CA SER A 305 -5.84 -11.99 -14.14
C SER A 305 -7.06 -12.81 -13.76
N ALA A 306 -7.89 -12.29 -12.88
CA ALA A 306 -9.22 -12.87 -12.63
C ALA A 306 -10.24 -12.45 -13.71
N THR A 307 -10.00 -11.32 -14.35
CA THR A 307 -10.87 -10.72 -15.37
C THR A 307 -10.00 -10.32 -16.56
N PRO A 308 -9.74 -11.25 -17.50
CA PRO A 308 -8.82 -11.00 -18.60
C PRO A 308 -9.30 -9.95 -19.62
N TYR A 309 -10.50 -9.43 -19.45
CA TYR A 309 -11.13 -8.38 -20.27
C TYR A 309 -11.77 -7.31 -19.39
N LYS A 310 -12.04 -6.13 -19.94
CA LYS A 310 -12.67 -5.01 -19.23
C LYS A 310 -14.14 -5.30 -18.99
N LEU A 311 -14.62 -5.22 -17.74
CA LEU A 311 -15.99 -5.54 -17.36
C LEU A 311 -16.98 -4.39 -17.53
N TYR A 312 -16.49 -3.14 -17.49
CA TYR A 312 -17.34 -1.94 -17.51
C TYR A 312 -16.78 -0.91 -18.46
N TYR A 313 -17.68 -0.34 -19.27
CA TYR A 313 -17.42 0.78 -20.15
C TYR A 313 -18.26 1.98 -19.73
N THR A 314 -17.78 3.19 -20.01
CA THR A 314 -18.58 4.39 -19.87
C THR A 314 -19.59 4.49 -21.02
N SER A 315 -20.63 5.32 -20.85
CA SER A 315 -21.60 5.54 -21.92
C SER A 315 -20.93 6.12 -23.18
N GLU A 316 -19.91 6.97 -23.00
CA GLU A 316 -19.11 7.53 -24.09
C GLU A 316 -18.32 6.45 -24.85
N GLU A 317 -17.68 5.51 -24.15
CA GLU A 317 -16.96 4.39 -24.76
C GLU A 317 -17.90 3.44 -25.51
N ILE A 318 -19.11 3.22 -24.99
CA ILE A 318 -20.14 2.38 -25.65
C ILE A 318 -20.65 3.05 -26.93
N ASP A 319 -20.87 4.36 -26.92
CA ASP A 319 -21.35 5.12 -28.08
C ASP A 319 -20.30 5.20 -29.19
N GLU A 320 -19.02 5.23 -28.84
CA GLU A 320 -17.90 5.23 -29.80
C GLU A 320 -17.67 3.85 -30.42
N SER A 321 -17.94 2.74 -29.69
CA SER A 321 -17.48 1.39 -30.03
C SER A 321 -18.54 0.46 -30.64
N GLN A 322 -19.78 0.87 -30.77
CA GLN A 322 -20.88 0.06 -31.29
C GLN A 322 -21.12 -1.29 -30.54
N GLY A 323 -20.59 -1.46 -29.31
CA GLY A 323 -20.91 -2.57 -28.43
C GLY A 323 -20.16 -3.90 -28.65
N TYR A 324 -19.19 -3.97 -29.55
CA TYR A 324 -18.43 -5.20 -29.86
C TYR A 324 -17.09 -5.36 -29.13
N GLU A 325 -16.62 -4.36 -28.40
CA GLU A 325 -15.25 -4.29 -27.86
C GLU A 325 -14.87 -5.41 -26.89
N HIS A 326 -15.79 -5.95 -26.10
CA HIS A 326 -15.47 -7.03 -25.16
C HIS A 326 -14.99 -8.30 -25.85
N PHE A 327 -15.60 -8.63 -26.98
CA PHE A 327 -15.26 -9.79 -27.75
C PHE A 327 -13.90 -9.61 -28.42
N ASP A 328 -13.69 -8.47 -29.03
CA ASP A 328 -12.43 -8.13 -29.69
C ASP A 328 -11.26 -8.09 -28.71
N GLU A 329 -11.47 -7.56 -27.51
CA GLU A 329 -10.46 -7.57 -26.44
C GLU A 329 -10.05 -8.99 -26.05
N PHE A 330 -11.02 -9.89 -25.91
CA PHE A 330 -10.74 -11.28 -25.61
C PHE A 330 -9.94 -11.94 -26.74
N LEU A 331 -10.34 -11.74 -27.99
CA LEU A 331 -9.64 -12.28 -29.16
C LEU A 331 -8.21 -11.74 -29.26
N GLN A 332 -7.97 -10.46 -28.96
CA GLN A 332 -6.62 -9.89 -28.92
C GLN A 332 -5.75 -10.56 -27.85
N VAL A 333 -6.30 -10.84 -26.66
CA VAL A 333 -5.58 -11.58 -25.64
C VAL A 333 -5.26 -12.99 -26.11
N MET A 334 -6.20 -13.68 -26.74
CA MET A 334 -5.98 -15.02 -27.26
C MET A 334 -4.96 -15.03 -28.43
N LYS A 335 -4.98 -14.02 -29.29
CA LYS A 335 -3.96 -13.83 -30.32
C LYS A 335 -2.55 -13.68 -29.73
N PHE A 336 -2.43 -12.89 -28.67
CA PHE A 336 -1.15 -12.75 -27.96
C PHE A 336 -0.71 -14.05 -27.28
N ILE A 337 -1.64 -14.81 -26.69
CA ILE A 337 -1.34 -16.09 -26.04
C ILE A 337 -0.85 -17.12 -27.03
N PHE A 338 -1.55 -17.31 -28.14
CA PHE A 338 -1.13 -18.31 -29.13
C PHE A 338 0.15 -17.92 -29.88
N ASN A 339 0.39 -16.62 -30.06
CA ASN A 339 1.59 -16.07 -30.72
C ASN A 339 1.97 -16.80 -32.04
N ASP A 340 0.98 -17.36 -32.73
CA ASP A 340 1.06 -18.13 -33.96
C ASP A 340 -0.23 -17.93 -34.74
N GLU A 341 -0.14 -17.36 -35.93
CA GLU A 341 -1.32 -17.03 -36.78
C GLU A 341 -2.13 -18.27 -37.19
N ALA A 342 -1.49 -19.43 -37.36
CA ALA A 342 -2.22 -20.65 -37.72
C ALA A 342 -3.03 -21.21 -36.57
N LYS A 343 -2.43 -21.27 -35.37
CA LYS A 343 -3.12 -21.69 -34.12
C LYS A 343 -4.23 -20.72 -33.74
N TYR A 344 -3.97 -19.42 -33.82
CA TYR A 344 -4.98 -18.41 -33.57
C TYR A 344 -6.15 -18.51 -34.56
N GLY A 345 -5.90 -18.67 -35.85
CA GLY A 345 -6.96 -18.82 -36.86
C GLY A 345 -7.81 -20.09 -36.71
N GLU A 346 -7.25 -21.18 -36.18
CA GLU A 346 -8.00 -22.37 -35.80
C GLU A 346 -8.89 -22.11 -34.60
N PHE A 347 -8.35 -21.49 -33.53
CA PHE A 347 -9.10 -21.09 -32.36
C PHE A 347 -10.25 -20.15 -32.71
N GLU A 348 -10.01 -19.11 -33.50
CA GLU A 348 -10.99 -18.10 -33.90
C GLU A 348 -12.19 -18.76 -34.63
N LYS A 349 -11.92 -19.68 -35.55
CA LYS A 349 -12.98 -20.43 -36.26
C LYS A 349 -13.85 -21.26 -35.32
N ILE A 350 -13.24 -21.96 -34.35
CA ILE A 350 -13.97 -22.76 -33.38
C ILE A 350 -14.82 -21.85 -32.47
N TRP A 351 -14.24 -20.75 -32.04
CA TRP A 351 -14.89 -19.78 -31.15
C TRP A 351 -16.05 -19.06 -31.82
N ASP A 352 -15.87 -18.62 -33.07
CA ASP A 352 -16.94 -17.98 -33.85
C ASP A 352 -18.11 -18.92 -34.09
N ASN A 353 -17.86 -20.18 -34.44
CA ASN A 353 -18.90 -21.20 -34.64
C ASN A 353 -19.73 -21.39 -33.36
N TYR A 354 -19.06 -21.49 -32.18
CA TYR A 354 -19.74 -21.59 -30.93
C TYR A 354 -20.58 -20.35 -30.63
N HIS A 355 -20.03 -19.16 -30.88
CA HIS A 355 -20.69 -17.89 -30.61
C HIS A 355 -21.91 -17.64 -31.53
N VAL A 356 -21.85 -18.01 -32.78
CA VAL A 356 -22.98 -17.94 -33.74
C VAL A 356 -24.13 -18.83 -33.25
N VAL A 357 -23.83 -20.10 -32.95
CA VAL A 357 -24.86 -21.04 -32.50
C VAL A 357 -25.46 -20.62 -31.16
N LEU A 358 -24.66 -20.10 -30.22
CA LEU A 358 -25.14 -19.60 -28.93
C LEU A 358 -26.13 -18.42 -29.09
N ARG A 359 -25.93 -17.56 -30.10
CA ARG A 359 -26.83 -16.44 -30.39
C ARG A 359 -28.14 -16.88 -31.05
N GLU A 360 -28.07 -17.88 -31.92
CA GLU A 360 -29.25 -18.31 -32.70
C GLU A 360 -30.14 -19.29 -31.95
N THR A 361 -29.61 -19.99 -30.96
CA THR A 361 -30.33 -21.06 -30.25
C THR A 361 -31.01 -20.54 -29.01
N LYS A 362 -32.34 -20.76 -28.90
CA LYS A 362 -33.13 -20.40 -27.71
C LYS A 362 -33.11 -21.44 -26.59
N LEU A 363 -32.67 -22.64 -26.88
CA LEU A 363 -32.59 -23.77 -25.97
C LEU A 363 -31.20 -24.42 -26.07
N VAL A 364 -30.60 -24.78 -24.96
CA VAL A 364 -29.34 -25.49 -24.92
C VAL A 364 -29.59 -26.94 -25.36
N ASP A 365 -29.09 -27.30 -26.54
CA ASP A 365 -29.16 -28.65 -27.10
C ASP A 365 -27.79 -29.33 -27.14
N ALA A 366 -27.75 -30.57 -27.59
CA ALA A 366 -26.49 -31.36 -27.69
C ALA A 366 -25.43 -30.70 -28.58
N THR A 367 -25.85 -29.97 -29.60
CA THR A 367 -24.96 -29.28 -30.54
C THR A 367 -24.25 -28.10 -29.89
N VAL A 368 -24.98 -27.33 -29.08
CA VAL A 368 -24.41 -26.20 -28.29
C VAL A 368 -23.38 -26.71 -27.27
N ILE A 369 -23.70 -27.86 -26.64
CA ILE A 369 -22.79 -28.48 -25.67
C ILE A 369 -21.51 -28.97 -26.33
N GLU A 370 -21.64 -29.60 -27.52
CA GLU A 370 -20.49 -30.10 -28.26
C GLU A 370 -19.57 -28.95 -28.72
N LEU A 371 -20.13 -27.88 -29.26
CA LEU A 371 -19.37 -26.69 -29.68
C LEU A 371 -18.74 -25.96 -28.50
N LYS A 372 -19.44 -25.90 -27.38
CA LYS A 372 -18.88 -25.39 -26.14
C LYS A 372 -17.64 -26.19 -25.72
N ASN A 373 -17.73 -27.50 -25.69
CA ASN A 373 -16.61 -28.36 -25.30
C ASN A 373 -15.40 -28.18 -26.22
N LEU A 374 -15.64 -28.08 -27.55
CA LEU A 374 -14.58 -27.80 -28.53
C LEU A 374 -13.93 -26.43 -28.29
N ALA A 375 -14.72 -25.40 -27.97
CA ALA A 375 -14.22 -24.06 -27.67
C ALA A 375 -13.42 -24.02 -26.37
N GLU A 376 -13.87 -24.77 -25.35
CA GLU A 376 -13.15 -24.93 -24.09
C GLU A 376 -11.81 -25.66 -24.31
N ASP A 377 -11.79 -26.75 -25.03
CA ASP A 377 -10.57 -27.51 -25.33
C ASP A 377 -9.55 -26.66 -26.10
N ALA A 378 -10.03 -25.87 -27.09
CA ALA A 378 -9.18 -24.94 -27.82
C ALA A 378 -8.62 -23.84 -26.91
N MET A 379 -9.42 -23.27 -26.01
CA MET A 379 -9.00 -22.26 -25.05
C MET A 379 -7.98 -22.83 -24.03
N TYR A 380 -8.20 -24.04 -23.55
CA TYR A 380 -7.30 -24.69 -22.58
C TYR A 380 -5.91 -25.01 -23.12
N GLN A 381 -5.67 -24.88 -24.44
CA GLN A 381 -4.31 -24.99 -24.98
C GLN A 381 -3.39 -23.85 -24.49
N GLY A 382 -3.96 -22.69 -24.09
CA GLY A 382 -3.18 -21.51 -23.64
C GLY A 382 -3.64 -20.93 -22.32
N VAL A 383 -4.76 -21.40 -21.78
CA VAL A 383 -5.38 -20.84 -20.58
C VAL A 383 -5.47 -21.89 -19.48
N SER A 384 -5.19 -21.50 -18.25
CA SER A 384 -5.52 -22.25 -17.04
C SER A 384 -6.51 -21.44 -16.22
N ARG A 385 -7.61 -22.06 -15.79
CA ARG A 385 -8.62 -21.42 -14.96
C ARG A 385 -9.08 -22.34 -13.85
N THR A 386 -9.04 -21.83 -12.63
CA THR A 386 -9.61 -22.49 -11.46
C THR A 386 -10.76 -21.65 -10.93
N GLU A 387 -11.90 -22.28 -10.69
CA GLU A 387 -13.10 -21.68 -10.13
C GLU A 387 -13.42 -22.30 -8.78
N ARG A 388 -14.02 -21.51 -7.92
CA ARG A 388 -14.55 -22.04 -6.66
C ARG A 388 -15.84 -22.78 -6.93
N ILE A 389 -15.88 -24.06 -6.60
CA ILE A 389 -17.10 -24.84 -6.64
C ILE A 389 -17.59 -25.00 -5.19
N SER A 390 -18.82 -24.59 -4.91
CA SER A 390 -19.45 -24.88 -3.62
C SER A 390 -19.67 -26.40 -3.48
N VAL A 391 -18.91 -27.03 -2.62
CA VAL A 391 -18.98 -28.48 -2.37
C VAL A 391 -19.94 -28.81 -1.20
N MET A 392 -20.43 -27.78 -0.49
CA MET A 392 -21.24 -27.96 0.70
C MET A 392 -22.67 -27.44 0.49
N ASP A 393 -23.64 -28.10 1.11
CA ASP A 393 -25.06 -27.69 1.19
C ASP A 393 -25.28 -26.34 1.91
N THR A 394 -24.23 -25.66 2.32
CA THR A 394 -24.24 -24.41 3.09
C THR A 394 -24.25 -23.14 2.23
N GLY A 395 -24.33 -23.27 0.91
CA GLY A 395 -24.35 -22.14 -0.01
C GLY A 395 -22.96 -21.70 -0.51
N ASP A 396 -22.97 -20.75 -1.41
CA ASP A 396 -21.77 -20.18 -2.03
C ASP A 396 -20.94 -19.36 -1.02
N PHE A 397 -19.62 -19.42 -1.13
CA PHE A 397 -18.72 -18.54 -0.36
C PHE A 397 -18.83 -17.07 -0.78
N ILE A 398 -19.40 -16.82 -1.99
CA ILE A 398 -19.68 -15.49 -2.51
C ILE A 398 -21.17 -15.28 -2.46
N ASP A 399 -21.61 -14.39 -1.59
CA ASP A 399 -22.99 -13.94 -1.57
C ASP A 399 -23.18 -12.77 -2.54
N ASP A 400 -23.73 -13.05 -3.71
CA ASP A 400 -24.11 -12.06 -4.73
C ASP A 400 -25.59 -11.66 -4.67
N THR A 401 -26.37 -12.29 -3.79
CA THR A 401 -27.82 -12.05 -3.67
C THR A 401 -28.17 -10.69 -3.06
N GLY A 402 -27.24 -10.13 -2.27
CA GLY A 402 -27.37 -8.85 -1.59
C GLY A 402 -27.11 -7.61 -2.46
N ILE A 403 -26.80 -7.77 -3.75
CA ILE A 403 -26.34 -6.68 -4.63
C ILE A 403 -27.46 -5.73 -5.07
N LYS A 404 -28.71 -5.94 -4.68
CA LYS A 404 -29.79 -5.00 -4.97
C LYS A 404 -29.75 -3.78 -4.05
N TYR A 405 -28.73 -2.92 -4.26
CA TYR A 405 -28.72 -1.62 -3.62
C TYR A 405 -29.76 -0.70 -4.28
N HIS A 406 -30.78 -0.34 -3.54
CA HIS A 406 -31.69 0.73 -3.95
C HIS A 406 -31.01 2.06 -3.64
N LEU A 407 -30.35 2.66 -4.63
CA LEU A 407 -29.79 3.99 -4.50
C LEU A 407 -30.93 5.02 -4.41
N GLN A 408 -30.92 5.84 -3.37
CA GLN A 408 -31.87 6.95 -3.24
C GLN A 408 -31.27 8.20 -3.89
N VAL A 409 -31.72 8.46 -5.11
CA VAL A 409 -31.38 9.70 -5.82
C VAL A 409 -32.15 10.84 -5.18
N ASN A 410 -31.43 11.92 -4.80
CA ASN A 410 -32.02 13.09 -4.19
C ASN A 410 -31.91 14.32 -5.12
N GLU A 411 -32.57 15.42 -4.74
CA GLU A 411 -32.57 16.66 -5.52
C GLU A 411 -31.16 17.18 -5.85
N ASN A 412 -30.19 17.03 -4.93
CA ASN A 412 -28.84 17.51 -5.15
C ASN A 412 -28.06 16.66 -6.18
N ASP A 413 -28.37 15.37 -6.33
CA ASP A 413 -27.81 14.53 -7.40
C ASP A 413 -28.17 15.12 -8.77
N ILE A 414 -29.44 15.48 -8.94
CA ILE A 414 -29.95 16.11 -10.18
C ILE A 414 -29.36 17.51 -10.35
N ASN A 415 -29.37 18.33 -9.30
CA ASN A 415 -28.84 19.68 -9.35
C ASN A 415 -27.33 19.71 -9.63
N SER A 416 -26.55 18.74 -9.15
CA SER A 416 -25.13 18.65 -9.47
C SER A 416 -24.90 18.38 -10.97
N TYR A 417 -25.75 17.54 -11.59
CA TYR A 417 -25.74 17.32 -13.03
C TYR A 417 -26.10 18.60 -13.79
N ILE A 418 -27.19 19.30 -13.39
CA ILE A 418 -27.62 20.55 -14.01
C ILE A 418 -26.50 21.61 -13.92
N GLN A 419 -25.86 21.75 -12.74
CA GLN A 419 -24.77 22.69 -12.55
C GLN A 419 -23.57 22.34 -13.45
N MET A 420 -23.23 21.06 -13.58
CA MET A 420 -22.12 20.65 -14.46
C MET A 420 -22.45 20.85 -15.92
N SER A 421 -23.65 20.50 -16.35
CA SER A 421 -24.12 20.71 -17.72
C SER A 421 -24.13 22.22 -18.08
N ALA A 422 -24.59 23.07 -17.18
CA ALA A 422 -24.53 24.52 -17.36
C ALA A 422 -23.11 25.04 -17.46
N LEU A 423 -22.19 24.55 -16.60
CA LEU A 423 -20.78 24.95 -16.62
C LEU A 423 -20.09 24.57 -17.94
N LEU A 424 -20.38 23.39 -18.48
CA LEU A 424 -19.83 22.92 -19.76
C LEU A 424 -20.41 23.71 -20.93
N SER A 425 -21.72 23.94 -20.94
CA SER A 425 -22.40 24.73 -21.97
C SER A 425 -21.89 26.17 -22.01
N ASN A 426 -21.79 26.81 -20.84
CA ASN A 426 -21.27 28.19 -20.74
C ASN A 426 -19.80 28.27 -21.19
N ALA A 427 -19.00 27.26 -20.85
CA ALA A 427 -17.58 27.19 -21.26
C ALA A 427 -17.38 26.74 -22.71
N LYS A 428 -18.47 26.48 -23.46
CA LYS A 428 -18.43 25.99 -24.85
C LYS A 428 -17.55 24.74 -25.02
N VAL A 429 -17.57 23.87 -24.05
CA VAL A 429 -16.92 22.55 -24.12
C VAL A 429 -17.92 21.61 -24.77
N GLY A 430 -17.66 21.22 -26.03
CA GLY A 430 -18.59 20.42 -26.81
C GLY A 430 -18.64 18.95 -26.42
N ASP A 431 -19.69 18.27 -26.80
CA ASP A 431 -19.97 16.81 -26.86
C ASP A 431 -19.53 15.92 -25.70
N THR A 432 -19.42 16.46 -24.50
CA THR A 432 -19.12 15.65 -23.32
C THR A 432 -20.40 15.32 -22.56
N CYS A 433 -20.63 14.04 -22.32
CA CYS A 433 -21.74 13.55 -21.48
C CYS A 433 -21.33 13.68 -19.99
N PRO A 434 -21.82 14.70 -19.24
CA PRO A 434 -21.39 14.90 -17.86
C PRO A 434 -21.93 13.86 -16.90
N ILE A 435 -22.84 13.01 -17.32
CA ILE A 435 -23.56 12.07 -16.42
C ILE A 435 -22.61 11.05 -15.80
N ASP A 436 -21.65 10.51 -16.56
CA ASP A 436 -20.70 9.52 -16.05
C ASP A 436 -19.74 10.11 -15.02
N TYR A 437 -19.35 11.36 -15.20
CA TYR A 437 -18.53 12.08 -14.23
C TYR A 437 -19.31 12.37 -12.94
N VAL A 438 -20.54 12.91 -13.06
CA VAL A 438 -21.36 13.30 -11.89
C VAL A 438 -21.80 12.08 -11.09
N LYS A 439 -22.27 11.01 -11.75
CA LYS A 439 -22.65 9.78 -11.04
C LYS A 439 -21.48 9.07 -10.36
N SER A 440 -20.24 9.31 -10.83
CA SER A 440 -19.05 8.67 -10.30
C SER A 440 -18.35 9.48 -9.21
N CYS A 441 -18.48 10.83 -9.22
CA CYS A 441 -17.74 11.69 -8.32
C CYS A 441 -18.56 12.91 -7.88
N PRO A 442 -18.98 13.01 -6.60
CA PRO A 442 -19.53 14.23 -6.04
C PRO A 442 -18.47 15.32 -5.98
N TYR A 443 -18.90 16.59 -6.04
CA TYR A 443 -17.98 17.74 -6.00
C TYR A 443 -16.84 17.62 -7.02
N LEU A 444 -17.16 17.12 -8.20
CA LEU A 444 -16.22 16.62 -9.19
C LEU A 444 -15.13 17.62 -9.56
N MET A 445 -15.43 18.93 -9.63
CA MET A 445 -14.46 19.97 -9.96
C MET A 445 -13.35 20.12 -8.90
N SER A 446 -13.59 19.66 -7.66
CA SER A 446 -12.55 19.61 -6.62
C SER A 446 -11.53 18.49 -6.87
N PHE A 447 -11.88 17.45 -7.62
CA PHE A 447 -11.07 16.24 -7.81
C PHE A 447 -10.46 16.10 -9.21
N MET A 448 -11.01 16.76 -10.22
CA MET A 448 -10.60 16.67 -11.63
C MET A 448 -9.30 17.47 -11.94
N ARG A 449 -8.27 17.40 -11.11
CA ARG A 449 -7.08 18.29 -11.22
C ARG A 449 -6.33 18.19 -12.56
N LYS A 450 -6.28 17.02 -13.17
CA LYS A 450 -5.53 16.73 -14.42
C LYS A 450 -6.41 16.36 -15.60
N TYR A 451 -7.71 16.56 -15.51
CA TYR A 451 -8.63 16.19 -16.56
C TYR A 451 -8.66 17.27 -17.64
N LYS A 452 -8.58 16.86 -18.90
CA LYS A 452 -8.62 17.76 -20.07
C LYS A 452 -9.85 18.67 -20.08
N ILE A 453 -10.99 18.13 -19.68
CA ILE A 453 -12.25 18.89 -19.57
C ILE A 453 -12.12 20.08 -18.61
N LYS A 454 -11.47 19.90 -17.46
CA LYS A 454 -11.23 20.98 -16.51
C LYS A 454 -10.26 22.03 -17.06
N GLU A 455 -9.21 21.59 -17.76
CA GLU A 455 -8.27 22.48 -18.42
C GLU A 455 -8.93 23.30 -19.50
N GLN A 456 -9.88 22.73 -20.25
CA GLN A 456 -10.68 23.46 -21.25
C GLN A 456 -11.56 24.51 -20.60
N ILE A 457 -12.26 24.16 -19.52
CA ILE A 457 -13.05 25.09 -18.71
C ILE A 457 -12.18 26.23 -18.17
N GLU A 458 -11.01 25.93 -17.60
CA GLU A 458 -10.07 26.95 -17.11
C GLU A 458 -9.57 27.87 -18.23
N ARG A 459 -9.25 27.29 -19.39
CA ARG A 459 -8.79 28.04 -20.56
C ARG A 459 -9.85 29.01 -21.08
N TYR A 460 -11.11 28.57 -21.09
CA TYR A 460 -12.23 29.43 -21.48
C TYR A 460 -12.42 30.60 -20.52
N TYR A 461 -12.53 30.34 -19.21
CA TYR A 461 -12.78 31.38 -18.22
C TYR A 461 -11.56 32.27 -17.92
N ARG A 462 -10.35 31.85 -18.27
CA ARG A 462 -9.21 32.82 -18.29
C ARG A 462 -9.41 33.95 -19.26
N LYS A 463 -10.08 33.69 -20.39
CA LYS A 463 -10.40 34.71 -21.41
C LYS A 463 -11.71 35.45 -21.09
N ASN A 464 -12.65 34.76 -20.45
CA ASN A 464 -14.03 35.26 -20.24
C ASN A 464 -14.37 35.33 -18.73
N LYS A 465 -13.55 36.03 -17.97
CA LYS A 465 -13.62 36.05 -16.49
C LYS A 465 -14.97 36.52 -15.94
N TYR A 466 -15.67 37.38 -16.65
CA TYR A 466 -16.95 37.99 -16.24
C TYR A 466 -18.16 37.09 -16.48
N GLU A 467 -18.00 36.01 -17.24
CA GLU A 467 -19.06 35.03 -17.53
C GLU A 467 -19.13 33.89 -16.49
N LEU A 468 -18.20 33.88 -15.53
CA LEU A 468 -18.19 32.87 -14.49
C LEU A 468 -19.33 33.11 -13.50
N ASP A 469 -20.20 32.12 -13.37
CA ASP A 469 -21.30 32.13 -12.41
C ASP A 469 -20.83 32.31 -10.97
N SER A 470 -21.77 32.76 -10.11
CA SER A 470 -21.48 32.92 -8.70
C SER A 470 -21.15 31.57 -8.03
N GLU A 471 -20.40 31.61 -6.92
CA GLU A 471 -20.12 30.40 -6.11
C GLU A 471 -21.40 29.66 -5.71
N ARG A 472 -22.51 30.35 -5.50
CA ARG A 472 -23.80 29.74 -5.16
C ARG A 472 -24.37 28.91 -6.29
N ALA A 473 -24.19 29.32 -7.55
CA ALA A 473 -24.67 28.57 -8.71
C ALA A 473 -23.87 27.26 -8.95
N GLN A 474 -22.72 27.12 -8.33
CA GLN A 474 -21.81 25.98 -8.51
C GLN A 474 -21.47 25.28 -7.19
N ASN A 475 -22.26 25.46 -6.14
CA ASN A 475 -21.98 25.00 -4.79
C ASN A 475 -21.96 23.48 -4.62
N LEU A 476 -22.51 22.72 -5.58
CA LEU A 476 -22.51 21.26 -5.58
C LEU A 476 -21.35 20.67 -6.42
N LEU A 477 -20.62 21.50 -7.18
CA LEU A 477 -19.46 21.07 -7.96
C LEU A 477 -18.14 21.20 -7.21
N TRP A 478 -18.10 22.02 -6.14
CA TRP A 478 -16.88 22.32 -5.38
C TRP A 478 -17.07 22.08 -3.89
N LEU A 479 -16.04 21.55 -3.26
CA LEU A 479 -15.99 21.44 -1.81
C LEU A 479 -15.83 22.81 -1.15
N SER A 480 -16.62 23.08 -0.13
CA SER A 480 -16.56 24.33 0.61
C SER A 480 -15.56 24.26 1.76
N ARG A 481 -14.44 25.00 1.63
CA ARG A 481 -13.43 25.12 2.69
C ARG A 481 -14.01 25.63 4.02
N SER A 482 -15.00 26.52 3.98
CA SER A 482 -15.66 27.08 5.17
C SER A 482 -16.42 26.00 5.93
N LYS A 483 -17.21 25.16 5.24
CA LYS A 483 -17.95 24.06 5.86
C LYS A 483 -16.99 23.03 6.47
N ILE A 484 -15.98 22.61 5.72
CA ILE A 484 -14.96 21.68 6.20
C ILE A 484 -14.24 22.24 7.44
N SER A 485 -13.87 23.53 7.44
CA SER A 485 -13.20 24.17 8.58
C SER A 485 -13.98 24.04 9.89
N LYS A 486 -15.30 24.04 9.81
CA LYS A 486 -16.22 23.99 10.96
C LYS A 486 -16.73 22.59 11.31
N TYR A 487 -16.28 21.57 10.60
CA TYR A 487 -16.83 20.20 10.69
C TYR A 487 -18.35 20.14 10.42
N GLU A 488 -18.84 20.96 9.49
CA GLU A 488 -20.25 20.93 9.07
C GLU A 488 -20.51 19.73 8.16
N GLU A 489 -21.75 19.23 8.20
CA GLU A 489 -22.20 18.21 7.24
C GLU A 489 -22.19 18.79 5.82
N LEU A 490 -21.61 18.03 4.88
CA LEU A 490 -21.59 18.41 3.48
C LEU A 490 -22.89 17.98 2.80
N PRO A 491 -23.43 18.76 1.86
CA PRO A 491 -24.60 18.36 1.08
C PRO A 491 -24.44 16.98 0.44
N LYS A 492 -25.49 16.17 0.49
CA LYS A 492 -25.50 14.86 -0.18
C LYS A 492 -25.70 15.11 -1.67
N THR A 493 -24.70 14.80 -2.47
CA THR A 493 -24.70 15.11 -3.91
C THR A 493 -24.41 13.89 -4.78
N ASN A 494 -24.36 12.70 -4.18
CA ASN A 494 -24.12 11.48 -4.92
C ASN A 494 -24.67 10.26 -4.16
N ALA A 495 -25.71 9.65 -4.69
CA ALA A 495 -26.39 8.51 -4.07
C ALA A 495 -25.44 7.32 -3.81
N ARG A 496 -24.46 7.06 -4.69
CA ARG A 496 -23.47 5.98 -4.49
C ARG A 496 -22.57 6.23 -3.29
N LEU A 497 -22.09 7.48 -3.13
CA LEU A 497 -21.27 7.85 -1.96
C LEU A 497 -22.08 7.75 -0.66
N GLU A 498 -23.36 8.15 -0.67
CA GLU A 498 -24.18 8.05 0.54
C GLU A 498 -24.44 6.58 0.92
N ALA A 499 -24.74 5.72 -0.03
CA ALA A 499 -24.86 4.27 0.23
C ALA A 499 -23.53 3.68 0.75
N LEU A 500 -22.39 4.11 0.21
CA LEU A 500 -21.08 3.70 0.71
C LEU A 500 -20.83 4.19 2.14
N LYS A 501 -21.22 5.44 2.48
CA LYS A 501 -21.09 5.96 3.85
C LYS A 501 -21.97 5.18 4.83
N GLU A 502 -23.22 4.90 4.47
CA GLU A 502 -24.14 4.11 5.31
C GLU A 502 -23.55 2.72 5.61
N LYS A 503 -22.94 2.08 4.62
CA LYS A 503 -22.29 0.78 4.80
C LYS A 503 -20.98 0.89 5.59
N ALA A 504 -20.15 1.90 5.32
CA ALA A 504 -18.86 2.07 5.96
C ALA A 504 -18.96 2.47 7.44
N PHE A 505 -19.98 3.25 7.81
CA PHE A 505 -20.18 3.72 9.18
C PHE A 505 -21.33 3.01 9.90
N ILE A 506 -21.65 1.79 9.45
CA ILE A 506 -22.70 0.95 10.06
C ILE A 506 -22.42 0.75 11.56
N ASN A 507 -23.47 0.87 12.37
CA ASN A 507 -23.40 0.62 13.82
C ASN A 507 -22.33 1.43 14.59
N GLY A 508 -21.90 2.58 14.04
CA GLY A 508 -20.90 3.43 14.68
C GLY A 508 -19.45 2.97 14.40
N ALA A 509 -19.23 2.33 13.24
CA ALA A 509 -17.93 1.83 12.83
C ALA A 509 -16.85 2.92 12.69
N GLU A 510 -17.22 4.21 12.62
CA GLU A 510 -16.28 5.33 12.73
C GLU A 510 -15.48 5.34 14.04
N LYS A 511 -15.89 4.54 15.04
CA LYS A 511 -15.21 4.40 16.33
C LYS A 511 -14.32 3.17 16.43
N TYR A 512 -14.20 2.36 15.37
CA TYR A 512 -13.34 1.18 15.36
C TYR A 512 -11.92 1.57 14.96
N LEU A 513 -10.96 1.28 15.84
CA LEU A 513 -9.53 1.49 15.56
C LEU A 513 -8.91 0.33 14.77
N TRP A 514 -9.59 -0.79 14.70
CA TRP A 514 -9.29 -1.95 13.87
C TRP A 514 -10.57 -2.66 13.44
N ILE A 515 -10.44 -3.49 12.44
CA ILE A 515 -11.53 -4.36 12.00
C ILE A 515 -11.80 -5.40 13.08
N PRO A 516 -13.05 -5.57 13.52
CA PRO A 516 -13.38 -6.58 14.52
C PRO A 516 -12.88 -7.96 14.09
N PRO A 517 -12.26 -8.74 15.01
CA PRO A 517 -11.79 -10.07 14.67
C PRO A 517 -12.93 -10.96 14.19
N SER A 518 -12.66 -11.83 13.23
CA SER A 518 -13.64 -12.77 12.67
C SER A 518 -14.04 -13.82 13.71
N MET A 519 -13.10 -14.20 14.57
CA MET A 519 -13.30 -15.16 15.67
C MET A 519 -12.83 -14.54 16.99
N PRO A 520 -13.60 -13.66 17.60
CA PRO A 520 -13.25 -13.10 18.89
C PRO A 520 -13.28 -14.21 19.96
N TYR A 521 -12.32 -14.18 20.88
CA TYR A 521 -12.21 -15.17 21.94
C TYR A 521 -13.30 -15.05 23.04
N TYR A 522 -13.98 -13.92 23.08
CA TYR A 522 -15.12 -13.61 23.94
C TYR A 522 -16.01 -12.55 23.30
N GLU A 523 -17.22 -12.36 23.81
CA GLU A 523 -18.14 -11.34 23.27
C GLU A 523 -17.52 -9.95 23.31
N LEU A 524 -17.51 -9.28 22.16
CA LEU A 524 -17.05 -7.91 22.03
C LEU A 524 -17.87 -6.95 22.87
N GLN A 525 -17.23 -5.99 23.50
CA GLN A 525 -17.86 -5.02 24.40
C GLN A 525 -17.70 -3.58 23.89
N GLY A 526 -18.17 -2.61 24.67
CA GLY A 526 -18.02 -1.18 24.37
C GLY A 526 -18.51 -0.80 22.99
N VAL A 527 -17.69 -0.09 22.23
CA VAL A 527 -18.05 0.34 20.87
C VAL A 527 -18.13 -0.82 19.89
N TYR A 528 -17.45 -1.93 20.15
CA TYR A 528 -17.42 -3.12 19.29
C TYR A 528 -18.63 -4.06 19.49
N LYS A 529 -19.47 -3.83 20.52
CA LYS A 529 -20.60 -4.72 20.83
C LYS A 529 -21.53 -4.99 19.65
N ASN A 530 -21.75 -4.00 18.82
CA ASN A 530 -22.67 -4.07 17.68
C ASN A 530 -21.90 -4.20 16.34
N SER A 531 -20.66 -4.69 16.35
CA SER A 531 -19.83 -4.80 15.14
C SER A 531 -20.22 -5.96 14.23
N LYS A 532 -21.16 -6.80 14.63
CA LYS A 532 -21.61 -7.94 13.82
C LYS A 532 -22.08 -7.47 12.44
N GLY A 533 -21.55 -8.07 11.40
CA GLY A 533 -21.82 -7.70 10.01
C GLY A 533 -20.96 -6.58 9.46
N PHE A 534 -20.03 -6.00 10.24
CA PHE A 534 -19.02 -5.09 9.74
C PHE A 534 -17.92 -5.85 9.03
N SER A 535 -17.58 -5.41 7.82
CA SER A 535 -16.46 -5.96 7.07
C SER A 535 -15.74 -4.88 6.27
N LYS A 536 -14.58 -5.21 5.73
CA LYS A 536 -13.88 -4.34 4.78
C LYS A 536 -14.73 -4.12 3.53
N ILE A 537 -14.63 -2.92 2.96
CA ILE A 537 -15.28 -2.56 1.71
C ILE A 537 -14.19 -2.28 0.69
N LEU A 538 -14.25 -2.96 -0.44
CA LEU A 538 -13.34 -2.76 -1.55
C LEU A 538 -14.10 -2.07 -2.70
N VAL A 539 -13.59 -0.93 -3.15
CA VAL A 539 -14.20 -0.14 -4.22
C VAL A 539 -13.26 -0.08 -5.41
N PHE A 540 -13.75 -0.52 -6.55
CA PHE A 540 -13.04 -0.44 -7.83
C PHE A 540 -13.61 0.69 -8.69
N SER A 541 -12.74 1.41 -9.39
CA SER A 541 -13.15 2.43 -10.35
C SER A 541 -12.13 2.56 -11.47
N ALA A 542 -12.61 2.77 -12.69
CA ALA A 542 -11.78 3.15 -13.83
C ALA A 542 -11.34 4.64 -13.77
N TRP A 543 -12.02 5.47 -12.99
CA TRP A 543 -11.74 6.90 -12.87
C TRP A 543 -10.64 7.18 -11.83
N GLU A 544 -9.53 7.81 -12.23
CA GLU A 544 -8.44 8.22 -11.32
C GLU A 544 -8.91 9.12 -10.16
N MET A 545 -9.95 9.93 -10.38
CA MET A 545 -10.47 10.84 -9.36
C MET A 545 -11.25 10.13 -8.26
N VAL A 546 -11.86 8.97 -8.53
CA VAL A 546 -12.79 8.31 -7.59
C VAL A 546 -12.09 7.79 -6.33
N PRO A 547 -10.96 7.07 -6.38
CA PRO A 547 -10.25 6.67 -5.16
C PRO A 547 -9.86 7.87 -4.29
N ARG A 548 -9.38 8.96 -4.91
CA ARG A 548 -9.05 10.20 -4.20
C ARG A 548 -10.28 10.83 -3.55
N MET A 549 -11.40 10.88 -4.27
CA MET A 549 -12.66 11.42 -3.77
C MET A 549 -13.16 10.61 -2.59
N ILE A 550 -13.20 9.29 -2.69
CA ILE A 550 -13.62 8.39 -1.61
C ILE A 550 -12.73 8.60 -0.39
N GLY A 551 -11.40 8.59 -0.58
CA GLY A 551 -10.43 8.83 0.49
C GLY A 551 -10.68 10.16 1.23
N VAL A 552 -10.93 11.22 0.50
CA VAL A 552 -11.20 12.55 1.07
C VAL A 552 -12.56 12.58 1.79
N MET A 553 -13.61 12.09 1.13
CA MET A 553 -14.99 12.24 1.64
C MET A 553 -15.24 11.35 2.86
N LEU A 554 -14.80 10.09 2.84
CA LEU A 554 -14.96 9.19 3.98
C LEU A 554 -14.04 9.61 5.14
N SER A 555 -12.81 10.04 4.87
CA SER A 555 -11.91 10.54 5.91
C SER A 555 -12.46 11.79 6.60
N TYR A 556 -12.99 12.73 5.82
CA TYR A 556 -13.65 13.90 6.40
C TYR A 556 -14.85 13.52 7.24
N GLU A 557 -15.70 12.61 6.75
CA GLU A 557 -16.90 12.17 7.47
C GLU A 557 -16.54 11.45 8.78
N SER A 558 -15.58 10.53 8.75
CA SER A 558 -15.07 9.87 9.95
C SER A 558 -14.53 10.89 10.97
N GLU A 559 -13.75 11.87 10.51
CA GLU A 559 -13.20 12.91 11.36
C GLU A 559 -14.30 13.85 11.90
N ARG A 560 -15.33 14.15 11.11
CA ARG A 560 -16.50 14.94 11.53
C ARG A 560 -17.27 14.24 12.64
N LEU A 561 -17.50 12.94 12.49
CA LEU A 561 -18.24 12.11 13.47
C LEU A 561 -17.46 11.84 14.76
N THR A 562 -16.15 11.99 14.75
CA THR A 562 -15.27 11.77 15.90
C THR A 562 -14.72 13.09 16.46
N VAL A 563 -13.64 13.62 15.90
CA VAL A 563 -13.01 14.87 16.36
C VAL A 563 -13.98 16.06 16.28
N GLY A 564 -14.71 16.16 15.17
CA GLY A 564 -15.68 17.23 14.98
C GLY A 564 -16.79 17.23 16.04
N LYS A 565 -17.28 16.05 16.41
CA LYS A 565 -18.28 15.90 17.47
C LYS A 565 -17.73 16.38 18.84
N LEU A 566 -16.47 16.04 19.16
CA LEU A 566 -15.85 16.54 20.39
C LEU A 566 -15.63 18.06 20.36
N VAL A 567 -15.16 18.59 19.22
CA VAL A 567 -14.96 20.04 19.05
C VAL A 567 -16.27 20.81 19.27
N ASN A 568 -17.37 20.30 18.73
CA ASN A 568 -18.69 20.93 18.86
C ASN A 568 -19.28 20.85 20.29
N GLN A 569 -18.81 19.90 21.11
CA GLN A 569 -19.21 19.79 22.54
C GLN A 569 -18.48 20.77 23.45
N ILE A 570 -17.40 21.40 22.99
CA ILE A 570 -16.62 22.35 23.80
C ILE A 570 -17.36 23.68 23.86
N LYS A 571 -17.96 23.95 25.02
CA LYS A 571 -18.69 25.21 25.28
C LYS A 571 -17.76 26.41 25.59
N ASN A 572 -16.46 26.20 25.76
CA ASN A 572 -15.52 27.23 26.16
C ASN A 572 -14.98 28.00 24.93
N LYS A 573 -15.34 29.27 24.85
CA LYS A 573 -14.93 30.23 23.79
C LYS A 573 -13.42 30.54 23.79
N ASP A 574 -12.67 30.10 24.78
CA ASP A 574 -11.24 30.42 24.96
C ASP A 574 -10.30 29.58 24.11
N ILE A 575 -10.79 28.56 23.44
CA ILE A 575 -9.98 27.77 22.50
C ILE A 575 -10.20 28.34 21.10
N LYS A 576 -9.66 29.54 20.87
CA LYS A 576 -9.77 30.31 19.62
C LYS A 576 -9.04 29.67 18.47
N ASN A 577 -9.00 28.49 18.13
CA ASN A 577 -8.39 27.91 16.91
C ASN A 577 -8.61 26.41 16.81
N ILE A 578 -9.78 25.91 17.19
CA ILE A 578 -10.14 24.53 16.98
C ILE A 578 -11.01 24.44 15.71
N GLY A 579 -10.43 23.95 14.64
CA GLY A 579 -11.11 23.69 13.40
C GLY A 579 -10.31 22.69 12.56
N TYR A 580 -10.85 22.26 11.45
CA TYR A 580 -10.17 21.33 10.56
C TYR A 580 -8.84 21.90 10.02
N PHE A 581 -8.84 23.16 9.57
CA PHE A 581 -7.64 23.84 9.04
C PHE A 581 -6.98 24.69 10.12
N VAL A 582 -6.10 24.11 10.90
CA VAL A 582 -5.29 24.83 11.89
C VAL A 582 -3.90 25.11 11.32
N LYS A 583 -3.37 26.32 11.47
CA LYS A 583 -1.98 26.63 11.14
C LYS A 583 -1.05 25.88 12.10
N GLY A 584 -0.23 24.97 11.56
CA GLY A 584 0.66 24.13 12.34
C GLY A 584 0.04 22.79 12.70
N THR A 585 0.61 22.12 13.71
CA THR A 585 0.16 20.84 14.22
C THR A 585 -1.21 20.93 14.85
N ARG A 586 -2.05 19.94 14.60
CA ARG A 586 -3.35 19.80 15.22
C ARG A 586 -3.22 19.73 16.74
N LYS A 587 -3.80 20.67 17.44
CA LYS A 587 -3.66 20.78 18.89
C LYS A 587 -4.74 20.04 19.69
N TYR A 588 -5.82 19.55 19.05
CA TYR A 588 -6.95 18.97 19.75
C TYR A 588 -7.53 17.74 19.02
N PRO A 589 -7.82 16.65 19.74
CA PRO A 589 -7.30 16.35 21.08
C PRO A 589 -5.76 16.25 21.08
N SER A 590 -5.13 16.73 22.16
CA SER A 590 -3.67 16.63 22.30
C SER A 590 -3.25 15.20 22.64
N PRO A 591 -2.09 14.74 22.14
CA PRO A 591 -1.52 13.46 22.55
C PRO A 591 -1.31 13.40 24.07
N ARG A 592 -1.73 12.30 24.72
CA ARG A 592 -1.68 12.12 26.17
C ARG A 592 -0.74 11.01 26.61
N LEU A 593 -0.40 10.08 25.72
CA LEU A 593 0.48 8.95 26.02
C LEU A 593 1.92 9.30 25.65
N ARG A 594 2.58 10.11 26.50
CA ARG A 594 3.95 10.59 26.24
C ARG A 594 4.86 10.33 27.42
N PHE A 595 6.08 9.87 27.16
CA PHE A 595 7.16 9.78 28.11
C PHE A 595 7.76 11.16 28.40
N ASN A 596 7.09 11.92 29.24
CA ASN A 596 7.43 13.31 29.51
C ASN A 596 8.47 13.46 30.60
N MET A 597 9.33 14.45 30.45
CA MET A 597 10.21 14.95 31.52
C MET A 597 9.78 16.36 31.94
N SER A 598 9.75 16.64 33.25
CA SER A 598 9.44 17.96 33.79
C SER A 598 10.41 18.27 34.92
N ASN A 599 11.14 19.37 34.81
CA ASN A 599 12.18 19.80 35.78
C ASN A 599 13.25 18.73 36.06
N GLY A 600 13.64 17.97 35.02
CA GLY A 600 14.62 16.88 35.15
C GLY A 600 14.04 15.58 35.72
N GLU A 601 12.77 15.54 36.11
CA GLU A 601 12.10 14.35 36.62
C GLU A 601 11.25 13.68 35.55
N VAL A 602 11.24 12.36 35.57
CA VAL A 602 10.47 11.50 34.70
C VAL A 602 9.00 11.48 35.15
N ARG A 603 8.08 11.74 34.22
CA ARG A 603 6.64 11.66 34.43
C ARG A 603 5.99 10.77 33.39
N GLY A 604 5.02 9.94 33.75
CA GLY A 604 4.33 9.04 32.82
C GLY A 604 4.83 7.60 32.85
N MET A 605 5.44 7.15 33.96
CA MET A 605 5.86 5.76 34.15
C MET A 605 4.71 4.75 34.01
N THR A 606 3.47 5.18 34.21
CA THR A 606 2.29 4.33 33.98
C THR A 606 2.12 3.83 32.53
N LEU A 607 2.81 4.45 31.57
CA LEU A 607 2.82 3.96 30.17
C LEU A 607 3.50 2.60 30.03
N PHE A 608 4.29 2.16 31.01
CA PHE A 608 4.81 0.80 31.03
C PHE A 608 3.69 -0.26 31.08
N THR A 609 2.50 0.09 31.56
CA THR A 609 1.32 -0.81 31.50
C THR A 609 0.93 -1.19 30.08
N LEU A 610 1.28 -0.39 29.08
CA LEU A 610 0.98 -0.63 27.66
C LEU A 610 2.15 -1.30 26.90
N ILE A 611 3.39 -1.07 27.33
CA ILE A 611 4.58 -1.45 26.54
C ILE A 611 5.48 -2.49 27.22
N TYR A 612 5.26 -2.81 28.49
CA TYR A 612 6.03 -3.83 29.19
C TYR A 612 5.44 -5.23 28.95
N PRO A 613 6.21 -6.15 28.33
CA PRO A 613 5.72 -7.50 27.98
C PRO A 613 5.83 -8.46 29.17
N SER A 614 4.96 -8.28 30.16
CA SER A 614 4.96 -9.11 31.38
C SER A 614 4.64 -10.56 31.03
N LYS A 615 5.58 -11.46 31.37
CA LYS A 615 5.43 -12.90 31.21
C LYS A 615 4.32 -13.42 32.11
N VAL A 616 4.34 -13.03 33.37
CA VAL A 616 3.35 -13.52 34.37
C VAL A 616 1.94 -13.10 33.98
N LEU A 617 1.75 -11.89 33.47
CA LEU A 617 0.43 -11.46 32.97
C LEU A 617 0.05 -12.21 31.69
N ALA A 618 0.98 -12.46 30.79
CA ALA A 618 0.71 -13.22 29.56
C ALA A 618 0.25 -14.65 29.89
N ASP A 619 0.87 -15.31 30.85
CA ASP A 619 0.57 -16.67 31.27
C ASP A 619 -0.76 -16.81 32.07
N MET A 620 -1.38 -15.68 32.47
CA MET A 620 -2.65 -15.69 33.22
C MET A 620 -3.89 -15.95 32.34
N TYR A 621 -3.73 -15.90 31.02
CA TYR A 621 -4.83 -16.12 30.08
C TYR A 621 -4.37 -16.97 28.89
N SER A 622 -5.10 -18.04 28.61
CA SER A 622 -4.91 -18.87 27.42
C SER A 622 -6.15 -18.72 26.52
N PRO A 623 -6.07 -17.97 25.39
CA PRO A 623 -7.20 -17.77 24.51
C PRO A 623 -7.83 -19.06 23.99
N ILE A 624 -6.98 -20.02 23.58
CA ILE A 624 -7.42 -21.32 23.03
C ILE A 624 -8.14 -22.17 24.07
N GLU A 625 -7.63 -22.21 25.32
CA GLU A 625 -8.30 -22.95 26.38
C GLU A 625 -9.67 -22.37 26.73
N SER A 626 -9.76 -21.04 26.81
CA SER A 626 -11.02 -20.35 27.10
C SER A 626 -12.04 -20.55 25.98
N LEU A 627 -11.60 -20.51 24.71
CA LEU A 627 -12.44 -20.77 23.56
C LEU A 627 -12.98 -22.23 23.57
N ASN A 628 -12.11 -23.20 23.83
CA ASN A 628 -12.50 -24.61 23.92
C ASN A 628 -13.48 -24.88 25.08
N LYS A 629 -13.38 -24.12 26.16
CA LYS A 629 -14.30 -24.19 27.31
C LYS A 629 -15.55 -23.35 27.16
N HIS A 630 -15.67 -22.57 26.07
CA HIS A 630 -16.75 -21.61 25.85
C HIS A 630 -16.94 -20.60 27.00
N GLU A 631 -15.83 -20.16 27.64
CA GLU A 631 -15.84 -19.24 28.76
C GLU A 631 -16.33 -17.86 28.33
N SER A 632 -17.24 -17.29 29.11
CA SER A 632 -17.62 -15.88 28.92
C SER A 632 -16.52 -14.94 29.39
N LEU A 633 -16.51 -13.67 28.91
CA LEU A 633 -15.58 -12.64 29.40
C LEU A 633 -15.61 -12.55 30.96
N LYS A 634 -16.77 -12.66 31.57
CA LYS A 634 -16.92 -12.64 33.05
C LYS A 634 -16.22 -13.81 33.72
N ASP A 635 -16.30 -14.99 33.15
CA ASP A 635 -15.63 -16.20 33.70
C ASP A 635 -14.09 -16.06 33.57
N ILE A 636 -13.61 -15.55 32.45
CA ILE A 636 -12.22 -15.24 32.19
C ILE A 636 -11.72 -14.21 33.22
N GLU A 637 -12.40 -13.09 33.38
CA GLU A 637 -12.07 -12.04 34.36
C GLU A 637 -12.07 -12.58 35.79
N LYS A 638 -13.03 -13.42 36.15
CA LYS A 638 -13.10 -14.08 37.47
C LYS A 638 -11.90 -15.00 37.73
N SER A 639 -11.51 -15.77 36.74
CA SER A 639 -10.34 -16.66 36.81
C SER A 639 -9.05 -15.87 36.99
N ILE A 640 -8.84 -14.80 36.18
CA ILE A 640 -7.68 -13.90 36.27
C ILE A 640 -7.66 -13.20 37.62
N ARG A 641 -8.78 -12.67 38.08
CA ARG A 641 -8.92 -12.01 39.40
C ARG A 641 -8.44 -12.89 40.52
N ARG A 642 -8.87 -14.16 40.58
CA ARG A 642 -8.46 -15.11 41.61
C ARG A 642 -6.94 -15.32 41.62
N ARG A 643 -6.31 -15.46 40.43
CA ARG A 643 -4.86 -15.62 40.29
C ARG A 643 -4.10 -14.35 40.73
N LEU A 644 -4.58 -13.16 40.32
CA LEU A 644 -3.99 -11.88 40.67
C LEU A 644 -4.04 -11.58 42.16
N THR A 645 -5.19 -11.78 42.80
CA THR A 645 -5.37 -11.48 44.24
C THR A 645 -4.37 -12.24 45.07
N GLY A 646 -4.13 -13.53 44.75
CA GLY A 646 -3.14 -14.33 45.51
C GLY A 646 -1.70 -13.79 45.36
N LYS A 647 -1.33 -13.38 44.12
CA LYS A 647 0.03 -12.81 43.91
C LYS A 647 0.19 -11.41 44.48
N LEU A 648 -0.83 -10.58 44.35
CA LEU A 648 -0.79 -9.20 44.88
C LEU A 648 -0.65 -9.18 46.39
N ARG A 649 -1.33 -10.04 47.10
CA ARG A 649 -1.20 -10.11 48.56
C ARG A 649 0.25 -10.31 49.02
N VAL A 650 0.99 -11.19 48.35
CA VAL A 650 2.41 -11.44 48.62
C VAL A 650 3.26 -10.18 48.38
N LEU A 651 2.94 -9.45 47.27
CA LEU A 651 3.66 -8.22 46.92
C LEU A 651 3.33 -7.07 47.89
N GLU A 652 2.09 -6.95 48.33
CA GLU A 652 1.65 -5.97 49.32
C GLU A 652 2.33 -6.19 50.68
N GLU A 653 2.44 -7.43 51.12
CA GLU A 653 3.13 -7.79 52.36
C GLU A 653 4.64 -7.47 52.29
N LYS A 654 5.24 -7.54 51.11
CA LYS A 654 6.69 -7.34 50.93
C LYS A 654 7.08 -5.90 50.63
N TYR A 655 6.28 -5.15 49.87
CA TYR A 655 6.65 -3.82 49.32
C TYR A 655 5.68 -2.72 49.76
N GLY A 656 4.54 -3.05 50.33
CA GLY A 656 3.51 -2.10 50.73
C GLY A 656 3.84 -1.41 52.04
N ASP A 657 3.71 -0.09 52.10
CA ASP A 657 3.75 0.72 53.31
C ASP A 657 2.32 1.08 53.74
N PHE A 658 1.77 0.33 54.70
CA PHE A 658 0.40 0.51 55.19
C PHE A 658 0.25 1.72 56.12
N SER A 659 1.36 2.40 56.50
CA SER A 659 1.30 3.62 57.28
C SER A 659 0.78 4.82 56.46
N ASN A 660 0.96 4.78 55.17
CA ASN A 660 0.53 5.81 54.23
C ASN A 660 -0.86 5.52 53.63
N LYS A 661 -1.87 6.31 54.07
CA LYS A 661 -3.26 6.17 53.61
C LYS A 661 -3.50 6.60 52.15
N LYS A 662 -2.53 7.27 51.51
CA LYS A 662 -2.65 7.77 50.14
C LYS A 662 -2.39 6.65 49.11
N GLU A 663 -3.26 6.54 48.13
CA GLU A 663 -3.04 5.63 47.01
C GLU A 663 -1.75 5.94 46.26
N ASP A 664 -1.00 4.89 45.93
CA ASP A 664 0.23 4.99 45.17
C ASP A 664 0.05 4.43 43.75
N LYS A 665 -0.04 5.32 42.80
CA LYS A 665 -0.21 4.96 41.37
C LYS A 665 0.98 4.20 40.80
N ARG A 666 2.11 4.12 41.49
CA ARG A 666 3.26 3.33 41.06
C ARG A 666 2.96 1.84 40.99
N TRP A 667 2.00 1.36 41.79
CA TRP A 667 1.55 -0.02 41.76
C TRP A 667 1.12 -0.52 40.35
N TYR A 668 0.56 0.34 39.51
CA TYR A 668 0.10 -0.08 38.18
C TYR A 668 1.20 -0.64 37.31
N TYR A 669 2.42 -0.10 37.39
CA TYR A 669 3.55 -0.60 36.58
C TYR A 669 4.53 -1.43 37.42
N PHE A 670 4.63 -1.25 38.73
CA PHE A 670 5.47 -2.11 39.53
C PHE A 670 4.89 -3.51 39.77
N ALA A 671 3.58 -3.65 39.94
CA ALA A 671 2.99 -4.95 40.20
C ALA A 671 3.37 -6.00 39.15
N PRO A 672 3.24 -5.76 37.81
CA PRO A 672 3.68 -6.74 36.81
C PRO A 672 5.20 -6.97 36.83
N ILE A 673 6.01 -5.92 37.02
CA ILE A 673 7.46 -6.02 37.08
C ILE A 673 7.91 -6.87 38.31
N LEU A 674 7.30 -6.64 39.46
CA LEU A 674 7.59 -7.41 40.68
C LEU A 674 7.12 -8.88 40.59
N MET A 675 6.02 -9.14 39.85
CA MET A 675 5.54 -10.50 39.59
C MET A 675 6.49 -11.27 38.68
N ASP A 676 7.08 -10.60 37.68
CA ASP A 676 8.04 -11.21 36.74
C ASP A 676 9.42 -11.41 37.36
N GLY A 677 9.77 -10.61 38.36
CA GLY A 677 11.06 -10.60 39.02
C GLY A 677 12.06 -9.62 38.38
N PHE A 678 13.04 -9.20 39.19
CA PHE A 678 13.98 -8.15 38.78
C PHE A 678 14.91 -8.59 37.67
N ASP A 679 15.34 -9.86 37.64
CA ASP A 679 16.23 -10.37 36.60
C ASP A 679 15.57 -10.30 35.22
N TYR A 680 14.30 -10.67 35.11
CA TYR A 680 13.55 -10.56 33.87
C TYR A 680 13.40 -9.11 33.40
N ALA A 681 13.05 -8.20 34.32
CA ALA A 681 12.86 -6.81 34.03
C ALA A 681 14.17 -6.08 33.70
N LYS A 682 15.28 -6.46 34.36
CA LYS A 682 16.63 -5.94 34.09
C LYS A 682 17.09 -6.30 32.68
N ASP A 683 17.01 -7.58 32.33
CA ASP A 683 17.41 -8.08 31.02
C ASP A 683 16.58 -7.43 29.91
N TRP A 684 15.25 -7.30 30.09
CA TRP A 684 14.40 -6.55 29.17
C TRP A 684 14.83 -5.10 29.00
N ALA A 685 15.10 -4.37 30.10
CA ALA A 685 15.48 -2.96 30.04
C ALA A 685 16.84 -2.75 29.37
N GLU A 686 17.80 -3.65 29.60
CA GLU A 686 19.13 -3.60 28.99
C GLU A 686 19.05 -3.86 27.48
N ASN A 687 18.30 -4.86 27.04
CA ASN A 687 18.14 -5.20 25.64
C ASN A 687 17.41 -4.07 24.87
N ILE A 688 16.37 -3.46 25.43
CA ILE A 688 15.65 -2.35 24.79
C ILE A 688 16.57 -1.13 24.60
N LEU A 689 17.50 -0.87 25.50
CA LEU A 689 18.48 0.21 25.32
C LEU A 689 19.54 -0.14 24.26
N ALA A 690 19.99 -1.41 24.21
CA ALA A 690 21.00 -1.87 23.27
C ALA A 690 20.52 -1.87 21.82
N ILE A 691 19.26 -2.28 21.54
CA ILE A 691 18.68 -2.27 20.19
C ILE A 691 18.65 -0.87 19.60
N ARG A 692 18.55 0.16 20.44
CA ARG A 692 18.49 1.55 20.03
C ARG A 692 19.76 2.06 19.36
N ASP A 693 20.93 1.57 19.78
CA ASP A 693 22.22 2.09 19.27
C ASP A 693 22.52 1.61 17.85
N ASN A 694 21.74 0.64 17.30
CA ASN A 694 22.06 -0.03 16.05
C ASN A 694 21.08 0.19 14.88
N GLU A 695 19.78 0.53 15.06
CA GLU A 695 18.86 0.44 13.90
C GLU A 695 17.61 1.36 13.85
N TYR A 696 17.25 2.16 14.85
CA TYR A 696 15.94 2.83 14.80
C TYR A 696 15.96 4.35 15.08
N GLU A 697 16.58 5.12 14.19
CA GLU A 697 16.47 6.59 14.18
C GLU A 697 15.11 7.14 13.67
N THR A 698 14.13 6.31 13.30
CA THR A 698 12.97 6.76 12.49
C THR A 698 11.61 6.80 13.16
N PHE A 699 11.48 6.64 14.47
CA PHE A 699 10.16 6.60 15.13
C PHE A 699 9.82 7.82 15.99
N ASP A 700 10.10 9.01 15.50
CA ASP A 700 9.47 10.22 16.04
C ASP A 700 8.25 10.59 15.18
N VAL A 701 7.06 10.55 15.80
CA VAL A 701 5.86 11.18 15.24
C VAL A 701 6.20 12.66 15.04
N ALA A 702 6.37 13.03 13.78
CA ALA A 702 6.78 14.33 13.36
C ALA A 702 5.82 15.41 13.84
N ASP A 703 6.25 16.17 14.84
CA ASP A 703 5.80 17.54 15.05
C ASP A 703 6.89 18.42 15.68
N ASN A 704 8.12 17.94 15.79
CA ASN A 704 9.27 18.84 16.00
C ASN A 704 10.59 18.17 15.63
N PRO A 705 11.35 18.71 14.70
CA PRO A 705 12.63 18.13 14.26
C PRO A 705 13.78 18.33 15.26
N LYS A 706 13.50 18.42 16.54
CA LYS A 706 14.51 18.59 17.61
C LYS A 706 14.28 17.58 18.74
N ASP A 707 14.80 16.37 18.59
CA ASP A 707 15.44 15.52 19.62
C ASP A 707 14.76 15.28 20.99
N LYS A 708 13.45 15.50 21.21
CA LYS A 708 12.87 15.39 22.55
C LYS A 708 12.18 14.07 22.89
N GLY A 709 11.64 13.33 21.91
CA GLY A 709 10.83 12.13 22.17
C GLY A 709 11.66 10.93 22.63
N ASN A 710 12.79 10.72 22.02
CA ASN A 710 13.68 9.60 22.31
C ASN A 710 14.40 9.74 23.66
N LYS A 711 14.77 10.96 24.04
CA LYS A 711 15.38 11.25 25.35
C LYS A 711 14.44 10.94 26.51
N GLY A 712 13.15 11.19 26.32
CA GLY A 712 12.13 10.90 27.32
C GLY A 712 12.00 9.41 27.62
N PHE A 713 11.85 8.58 26.58
CA PHE A 713 11.72 7.12 26.74
C PHE A 713 12.96 6.51 27.40
N THR A 714 14.16 6.88 26.94
CA THR A 714 15.42 6.42 27.55
C THR A 714 15.48 6.76 29.04
N ALA A 715 15.18 8.00 29.39
CA ALA A 715 15.19 8.42 30.82
C ALA A 715 14.18 7.60 31.66
N HIS A 716 13.06 7.17 31.08
CA HIS A 716 12.09 6.31 31.80
C HIS A 716 12.64 4.89 32.01
N ILE A 717 13.31 4.32 30.99
CA ILE A 717 13.97 3.01 31.15
C ILE A 717 15.12 3.08 32.15
N GLU A 718 15.96 4.13 32.08
CA GLU A 718 17.06 4.34 33.04
C GLU A 718 16.55 4.48 34.48
N LYS A 719 15.47 5.24 34.66
CA LYS A 719 14.84 5.36 35.97
C LYS A 719 14.31 4.01 36.47
N LEU A 720 13.72 3.23 35.59
CA LEU A 720 13.27 1.88 35.92
C LEU A 720 14.45 0.97 36.28
N LYS A 721 15.55 1.01 35.53
CA LYS A 721 16.79 0.28 35.85
C LYS A 721 17.34 0.64 37.23
N ASN A 722 17.29 1.91 37.61
CA ASN A 722 17.72 2.34 38.94
C ASN A 722 16.88 1.66 40.05
N TYR A 723 15.56 1.61 39.91
CA TYR A 723 14.71 0.90 40.86
C TYR A 723 14.97 -0.62 40.85
N ILE A 724 15.27 -1.22 39.72
CA ILE A 724 15.59 -2.64 39.61
C ILE A 724 16.94 -2.95 40.29
N ASN A 725 17.94 -2.08 40.13
CA ASN A 725 19.28 -2.24 40.73
C ASN A 725 19.32 -1.96 42.24
N TYR A 726 18.39 -1.16 42.76
CA TYR A 726 18.25 -0.83 44.17
C TYR A 726 16.82 -1.17 44.64
N PRO A 727 16.47 -2.46 44.78
CA PRO A 727 15.12 -2.91 45.11
C PRO A 727 14.69 -2.46 46.52
N GLU A 728 15.64 -2.19 47.39
CA GLU A 728 15.43 -1.68 48.78
C GLU A 728 14.83 -0.27 48.78
N GLU A 729 14.94 0.49 47.71
CA GLU A 729 14.34 1.82 47.57
C GLU A 729 12.87 1.77 47.16
N ILE A 730 12.35 0.58 46.81
CA ILE A 730 10.97 0.39 46.38
C ILE A 730 10.06 0.29 47.60
N HIS A 731 9.59 1.42 48.09
CA HIS A 731 8.54 1.51 49.09
C HIS A 731 7.27 2.05 48.44
N LEU A 732 6.25 1.23 48.34
CA LEU A 732 4.97 1.57 47.74
C LEU A 732 3.93 1.88 48.77
N GLY A 733 3.18 2.95 48.59
CA GLY A 733 2.06 3.29 49.46
C GLY A 733 0.85 2.36 49.29
N ARG A 734 -0.31 2.78 49.73
CA ARG A 734 -1.55 1.99 49.61
C ARG A 734 -1.83 1.65 48.13
N THR A 735 -2.24 0.40 47.86
CA THR A 735 -2.69 -0.04 46.55
C THR A 735 -3.92 0.76 46.09
N PRO A 736 -3.96 1.18 44.82
CA PRO A 736 -5.18 1.76 44.24
C PRO A 736 -6.37 0.80 44.28
N ASP A 737 -7.55 1.33 44.61
CA ASP A 737 -8.77 0.51 44.74
C ASP A 737 -9.13 -0.24 43.43
N ASP A 738 -8.74 0.33 42.29
CA ASP A 738 -8.97 -0.25 40.97
C ASP A 738 -7.78 -1.07 40.41
N LEU A 739 -6.74 -1.35 41.22
CA LEU A 739 -5.52 -2.02 40.77
C LEU A 739 -5.81 -3.38 40.15
N VAL A 740 -6.63 -4.22 40.79
CA VAL A 740 -6.98 -5.56 40.34
C VAL A 740 -7.70 -5.50 38.98
N GLU A 741 -8.65 -4.57 38.85
CA GLU A 741 -9.38 -4.36 37.58
C GLU A 741 -8.44 -3.88 36.47
N THR A 742 -7.56 -2.95 36.79
CA THR A 742 -6.55 -2.47 35.84
C THR A 742 -5.61 -3.58 35.38
N LEU A 743 -5.14 -4.44 36.29
CA LEU A 743 -4.31 -5.59 35.93
C LEU A 743 -5.08 -6.62 35.07
N ILE A 744 -6.35 -6.85 35.33
CA ILE A 744 -7.21 -7.67 34.43
C ILE A 744 -7.26 -7.06 33.02
N ASN A 745 -7.49 -5.74 32.95
CA ASN A 745 -7.45 -5.04 31.67
C ASN A 745 -6.09 -5.14 30.99
N MET A 746 -4.98 -5.16 31.75
CA MET A 746 -3.65 -5.38 31.17
C MET A 746 -3.48 -6.81 30.63
N VAL A 747 -3.95 -7.82 31.35
CA VAL A 747 -3.89 -9.22 30.88
C VAL A 747 -4.62 -9.37 29.55
N LEU A 748 -5.78 -8.74 29.38
CA LEU A 748 -6.65 -8.90 28.23
C LEU A 748 -6.44 -7.87 27.12
N GLY A 749 -5.83 -6.71 27.42
CA GLY A 749 -5.79 -5.58 26.51
C GLY A 749 -4.49 -4.79 26.44
N SER A 750 -3.44 -5.12 27.24
CA SER A 750 -2.15 -4.45 27.08
C SER A 750 -1.50 -4.89 25.78
N PRO A 751 -1.16 -3.97 24.86
CA PRO A 751 -0.55 -4.31 23.60
C PRO A 751 0.69 -5.20 23.73
N ALA A 752 1.63 -4.84 24.65
CA ALA A 752 2.83 -5.63 24.86
C ALA A 752 2.55 -7.04 25.38
N VAL A 753 1.59 -7.19 26.31
CA VAL A 753 1.22 -8.49 26.88
C VAL A 753 0.53 -9.37 25.82
N CYS A 754 -0.39 -8.80 25.04
CA CYS A 754 -1.10 -9.54 24.00
C CYS A 754 -0.15 -9.98 22.86
N ILE A 755 0.73 -9.09 22.39
CA ILE A 755 1.70 -9.43 21.33
C ILE A 755 2.72 -10.46 21.84
N TYR A 756 3.17 -10.35 23.08
CA TYR A 756 4.07 -11.34 23.68
C TYR A 756 3.41 -12.72 23.81
N ARG A 757 2.13 -12.75 24.19
CA ARG A 757 1.34 -13.98 24.25
C ARG A 757 1.12 -14.64 22.89
N SER A 758 1.05 -13.84 21.80
CA SER A 758 0.89 -14.34 20.42
C SER A 758 2.12 -15.09 19.91
N ASN A 759 3.18 -15.20 20.71
CA ASN A 759 4.39 -15.95 20.41
C ASN A 759 5.08 -15.56 19.08
N LEU A 760 4.95 -14.28 18.70
CA LEU A 760 5.59 -13.74 17.49
C LEU A 760 7.13 -13.78 17.57
N GLY A 761 7.68 -13.80 18.78
CA GLY A 761 9.12 -13.76 18.99
C GLY A 761 9.47 -13.48 20.43
N ASN A 762 10.37 -12.51 20.63
CA ASN A 762 10.88 -12.16 21.94
C ASN A 762 10.19 -10.91 22.53
N ARG A 763 10.59 -10.55 23.74
CA ARG A 763 10.10 -9.39 24.50
C ARG A 763 10.35 -8.07 23.76
N GLU A 764 11.46 -7.98 23.08
CA GLU A 764 11.92 -6.81 22.34
C GLU A 764 10.99 -6.51 21.16
N MET A 765 10.63 -7.54 20.39
CA MET A 765 9.65 -7.43 19.29
C MET A 765 8.28 -6.99 19.82
N ALA A 766 7.82 -7.59 20.92
CA ALA A 766 6.56 -7.20 21.56
C ALA A 766 6.57 -5.74 22.00
N THR A 767 7.66 -5.27 22.59
CA THR A 767 7.82 -3.88 23.01
C THR A 767 7.85 -2.93 21.81
N SER A 768 8.57 -3.29 20.76
CA SER A 768 8.66 -2.49 19.51
C SER A 768 7.27 -2.26 18.91
N LEU A 769 6.49 -3.32 18.71
CA LEU A 769 5.13 -3.21 18.19
C LEU A 769 4.18 -2.48 19.13
N ALA A 770 4.28 -2.73 20.45
CA ALA A 770 3.47 -2.02 21.45
C ALA A 770 3.73 -0.51 21.43
N LYS A 771 4.96 -0.06 21.18
CA LYS A 771 5.29 1.36 21.00
C LYS A 771 4.60 1.96 19.76
N ILE A 772 4.50 1.20 18.67
CA ILE A 772 3.78 1.65 17.47
C ILE A 772 2.30 1.81 17.79
N PHE A 773 1.67 0.87 18.49
CA PHE A 773 0.29 1.00 18.94
C PHE A 773 0.10 2.20 19.88
N LEU A 774 1.04 2.44 20.79
CA LEU A 774 0.99 3.61 21.66
C LEU A 774 1.03 4.92 20.86
N ASN A 775 1.85 4.98 19.81
CA ASN A 775 1.87 6.13 18.90
C ASN A 775 0.54 6.28 18.13
N ASN A 776 -0.05 5.17 17.68
CA ASN A 776 -1.34 5.18 16.99
C ASN A 776 -2.48 5.64 17.93
N PHE A 777 -2.48 5.23 19.19
CA PHE A 777 -3.44 5.72 20.21
C PHE A 777 -3.26 7.20 20.55
N ASN A 778 -2.10 7.78 20.26
CA ASN A 778 -1.84 9.21 20.42
C ASN A 778 -2.33 10.08 19.25
N LEU A 779 -2.75 9.49 18.14
CA LEU A 779 -3.33 10.24 17.03
C LEU A 779 -4.59 10.98 17.53
N PRO A 780 -4.85 12.20 17.06
CA PRO A 780 -6.02 12.97 17.46
C PRO A 780 -7.34 12.21 17.25
N GLU A 781 -7.43 11.45 16.16
CA GLU A 781 -8.59 10.62 15.83
C GLU A 781 -8.79 9.51 16.86
N SER A 782 -7.72 8.79 17.20
CA SER A 782 -7.76 7.71 18.18
C SER A 782 -8.12 8.22 19.57
N THR A 783 -7.49 9.32 19.98
CA THR A 783 -7.80 9.98 21.25
C THR A 783 -9.26 10.41 21.29
N ALA A 784 -9.80 10.94 20.17
CA ALA A 784 -11.19 11.34 20.07
C ALA A 784 -12.15 10.13 20.18
N ILE A 785 -11.83 9.02 19.50
CA ILE A 785 -12.62 7.79 19.56
C ILE A 785 -12.69 7.26 20.99
N ILE A 786 -11.56 7.19 21.68
CA ILE A 786 -11.48 6.70 23.06
C ILE A 786 -12.24 7.61 24.02
N ASP A 787 -12.11 8.94 23.86
CA ASP A 787 -12.86 9.91 24.66
C ASP A 787 -14.38 9.84 24.41
N LEU A 788 -14.80 9.56 23.20
CA LEU A 788 -16.22 9.34 22.86
C LEU A 788 -16.76 8.03 23.42
N ALA A 789 -15.91 7.00 23.49
CA ALA A 789 -16.30 5.67 23.97
C ALA A 789 -16.44 5.62 25.50
N TYR A 790 -15.50 6.23 26.23
CA TYR A 790 -15.39 6.08 27.70
C TYR A 790 -15.50 7.39 28.47
N GLY A 791 -15.67 8.50 27.78
CA GLY A 791 -15.61 9.84 28.37
C GLY A 791 -14.16 10.32 28.55
N ARG A 792 -13.98 11.62 28.60
CA ARG A 792 -12.68 12.23 28.89
C ARG A 792 -12.32 12.01 30.35
N CYS A 793 -11.15 11.45 30.61
CA CYS A 793 -10.63 11.32 31.95
C CYS A 793 -10.47 12.70 32.59
N ARG A 794 -10.78 12.81 33.91
CA ARG A 794 -10.57 14.04 34.69
C ARG A 794 -9.08 14.39 34.77
N ASP A 795 -8.22 13.36 34.87
CA ASP A 795 -6.77 13.45 34.82
C ASP A 795 -6.29 12.88 33.49
N ASP A 796 -5.69 13.73 32.66
CA ASP A 796 -5.12 13.30 31.36
C ASP A 796 -4.07 12.17 31.53
N ASN A 797 -3.45 12.07 32.73
CA ASN A 797 -2.51 10.99 33.07
C ASN A 797 -3.17 9.61 33.24
N SER A 798 -4.49 9.51 33.23
CA SER A 798 -5.25 8.25 33.33
C SER A 798 -5.82 7.78 32.00
N HIS A 799 -5.54 8.46 30.88
CA HIS A 799 -6.06 8.09 29.55
C HIS A 799 -5.63 6.67 29.11
N TRP A 800 -4.46 6.20 29.54
CA TRP A 800 -3.97 4.86 29.28
C TRP A 800 -4.91 3.75 29.83
N GLN A 801 -5.65 3.99 30.92
CA GLN A 801 -6.65 3.04 31.44
C GLN A 801 -7.82 2.87 30.45
N ASN A 802 -8.29 3.96 29.84
CA ASN A 802 -9.29 3.90 28.79
C ASN A 802 -8.78 3.16 27.55
N VAL A 803 -7.49 3.31 27.21
CA VAL A 803 -6.86 2.55 26.12
C VAL A 803 -6.86 1.05 26.43
N LEU A 804 -6.47 0.63 27.63
CA LEU A 804 -6.53 -0.78 28.04
C LEU A 804 -7.95 -1.34 27.95
N LYS A 805 -8.93 -0.58 28.40
CA LYS A 805 -10.33 -0.96 28.33
C LYS A 805 -10.80 -1.08 26.89
N TYR A 806 -10.42 -0.14 26.04
CA TYR A 806 -10.74 -0.17 24.62
C TYR A 806 -10.15 -1.43 23.93
N CYS A 807 -8.90 -1.75 24.21
CA CYS A 807 -8.23 -2.95 23.69
C CYS A 807 -8.93 -4.24 24.16
N LYS A 808 -9.28 -4.33 25.46
CA LYS A 808 -10.04 -5.45 26.00
C LYS A 808 -11.41 -5.57 25.31
N ASP A 809 -12.16 -4.48 25.25
CA ASP A 809 -13.52 -4.47 24.71
C ASP A 809 -13.57 -4.87 23.23
N GLY A 810 -12.53 -4.57 22.47
CA GLY A 810 -12.35 -4.94 21.06
C GLY A 810 -11.62 -6.26 20.82
N CYS A 811 -11.41 -7.06 21.89
CA CYS A 811 -10.68 -8.33 21.81
C CYS A 811 -9.33 -8.21 21.03
N PHE A 812 -8.48 -7.28 21.48
CA PHE A 812 -7.20 -6.96 20.84
C PHE A 812 -6.33 -8.20 20.61
N GLN A 813 -6.36 -9.17 21.52
CA GLN A 813 -5.63 -10.43 21.37
C GLN A 813 -6.02 -11.16 20.08
N ALA A 814 -7.32 -11.34 19.83
CA ALA A 814 -7.78 -12.05 18.63
C ALA A 814 -7.41 -11.29 17.34
N MET A 815 -7.50 -9.96 17.37
CA MET A 815 -7.06 -9.13 16.22
C MET A 815 -5.57 -9.32 15.92
N ILE A 816 -4.72 -9.32 16.95
CA ILE A 816 -3.27 -9.54 16.77
C ILE A 816 -2.99 -10.96 16.28
N ASP A 817 -3.64 -11.96 16.85
CA ASP A 817 -3.43 -13.36 16.47
C ASP A 817 -3.87 -13.61 15.01
N GLU A 818 -5.02 -13.10 14.59
CA GLU A 818 -5.47 -13.17 13.19
C GLU A 818 -4.49 -12.48 12.25
N TYR A 819 -4.00 -11.30 12.63
CA TYR A 819 -3.05 -10.55 11.80
C TYR A 819 -1.72 -11.29 11.65
N ILE A 820 -1.16 -11.78 12.74
CA ILE A 820 0.08 -12.57 12.74
C ILE A 820 -0.11 -13.85 11.92
N HIS A 821 -1.23 -14.54 12.08
CA HIS A 821 -1.54 -15.76 11.32
C HIS A 821 -1.55 -15.49 9.81
N MET A 822 -2.26 -14.43 9.38
CA MET A 822 -2.29 -14.05 7.96
C MET A 822 -0.89 -13.72 7.41
N LEU A 823 -0.04 -13.07 8.20
CA LEU A 823 1.32 -12.74 7.78
C LEU A 823 2.21 -13.99 7.71
N ILE A 824 2.11 -14.90 8.67
CA ILE A 824 2.84 -16.17 8.66
C ILE A 824 2.50 -16.98 7.40
N GLU A 825 1.21 -17.10 7.08
CA GLU A 825 0.76 -17.78 5.86
C GLU A 825 1.29 -17.10 4.58
N SER A 826 1.45 -15.79 4.58
CA SER A 826 1.95 -15.03 3.43
C SER A 826 3.47 -15.07 3.25
N VAL A 827 4.22 -15.22 4.34
CA VAL A 827 5.69 -15.19 4.35
C VAL A 827 6.30 -16.54 3.97
N GLY A 828 5.60 -17.63 4.28
CA GLY A 828 6.04 -18.99 3.97
C GLY A 828 7.01 -19.60 4.99
N SER A 829 7.36 -20.87 4.76
CA SER A 829 8.17 -21.65 5.69
C SER A 829 9.65 -21.28 5.63
N GLN A 830 10.05 -20.44 6.54
CA GLN A 830 11.45 -20.27 6.94
C GLN A 830 11.61 -20.87 8.35
N ASP A 831 12.82 -20.90 8.89
CA ASP A 831 12.94 -21.21 10.29
C ASP A 831 12.12 -20.21 11.14
N ASP A 832 11.74 -20.60 12.35
CA ASP A 832 10.82 -19.81 13.16
C ASP A 832 11.37 -18.42 13.49
N PHE A 833 12.70 -18.29 13.63
CA PHE A 833 13.32 -17.01 13.98
C PHE A 833 13.28 -16.03 12.79
N ASP A 834 13.70 -16.48 11.60
CA ASP A 834 13.68 -15.65 10.39
C ASP A 834 12.26 -15.26 10.00
N ARG A 835 11.32 -16.22 10.08
CA ARG A 835 9.89 -15.97 9.83
C ARG A 835 9.32 -14.92 10.77
N ASN A 836 9.55 -15.06 12.08
CA ASN A 836 9.05 -14.12 13.08
C ASN A 836 9.67 -12.73 12.92
N SER A 837 10.95 -12.63 12.58
CA SER A 837 11.63 -11.38 12.29
C SER A 837 11.02 -10.70 11.06
N LEU A 838 10.72 -11.45 10.01
CA LEU A 838 10.10 -10.91 8.81
C LEU A 838 8.67 -10.46 9.05
N VAL A 839 7.86 -11.26 9.76
CA VAL A 839 6.50 -10.88 10.19
C VAL A 839 6.54 -9.61 11.04
N HIS A 840 7.46 -9.52 12.01
CA HIS A 840 7.65 -8.32 12.83
C HIS A 840 7.94 -7.09 11.96
N ASN A 841 8.86 -7.17 11.02
CA ASN A 841 9.21 -6.06 10.14
C ASN A 841 8.03 -5.60 9.28
N ILE A 842 7.26 -6.55 8.71
CA ILE A 842 6.04 -6.24 7.97
C ILE A 842 5.02 -5.55 8.87
N MET A 843 4.84 -6.01 10.10
CA MET A 843 3.94 -5.35 11.07
C MET A 843 4.42 -3.95 11.43
N VAL A 844 5.73 -3.75 11.64
CA VAL A 844 6.32 -2.42 11.91
C VAL A 844 6.02 -1.46 10.75
N GLU A 845 6.24 -1.89 9.52
CA GLU A 845 5.97 -1.07 8.34
C GLU A 845 4.48 -0.75 8.18
N SER A 846 3.60 -1.75 8.32
CA SER A 846 2.17 -1.61 8.08
C SER A 846 1.42 -0.88 9.20
N LEU A 847 1.82 -1.06 10.43
CA LEU A 847 1.20 -0.39 11.60
C LEU A 847 1.75 1.03 11.82
N ASN A 848 2.87 1.39 11.19
CA ASN A 848 3.39 2.76 11.23
C ASN A 848 2.58 3.67 10.32
N ILE A 849 1.38 4.00 10.76
CA ILE A 849 0.38 4.71 9.97
C ILE A 849 0.80 6.16 9.76
N ARG A 850 1.04 6.53 8.50
CA ARG A 850 1.27 7.91 8.09
C ARG A 850 -0.01 8.49 7.50
N THR A 851 -0.50 9.60 8.05
CA THR A 851 -1.62 10.31 7.45
C THR A 851 -1.18 10.99 6.15
N ALA A 852 -1.70 10.55 5.01
CA ALA A 852 -1.55 11.26 3.76
C ALA A 852 -2.43 12.51 3.74
N THR A 853 -2.04 13.53 3.00
CA THR A 853 -2.86 14.71 2.76
C THR A 853 -3.19 14.80 1.28
N TYR A 854 -4.48 14.96 0.99
CA TYR A 854 -4.96 15.20 -0.36
C TYR A 854 -5.13 16.69 -0.59
N VAL A 855 -4.55 17.19 -1.68
CA VAL A 855 -4.80 18.56 -2.15
C VAL A 855 -6.08 18.51 -2.97
N ILE A 856 -7.09 19.24 -2.51
CA ILE A 856 -8.33 19.44 -3.24
C ILE A 856 -8.40 20.88 -3.79
N ASP A 857 -9.13 21.02 -4.86
CA ASP A 857 -9.38 22.32 -5.47
C ASP A 857 -10.69 22.91 -4.96
N THR A 858 -10.67 24.16 -4.55
CA THR A 858 -11.88 24.90 -4.17
C THR A 858 -12.27 25.89 -5.26
N TYR A 859 -13.52 26.35 -5.22
CA TYR A 859 -13.96 27.40 -6.13
C TYR A 859 -13.08 28.67 -6.02
N ALA A 860 -12.66 29.02 -4.82
CA ALA A 860 -11.76 30.16 -4.59
C ALA A 860 -10.38 29.94 -5.25
N ASP A 861 -9.83 28.73 -5.20
CA ASP A 861 -8.55 28.41 -5.83
C ASP A 861 -8.68 28.43 -7.37
N PHE A 862 -9.77 27.90 -7.89
CA PHE A 862 -10.10 27.98 -9.31
C PHE A 862 -10.20 29.43 -9.79
N LYS A 863 -10.93 30.30 -9.07
CA LYS A 863 -11.08 31.73 -9.38
C LYS A 863 -9.73 32.46 -9.37
N LYS A 864 -8.84 32.16 -8.45
CA LYS A 864 -7.48 32.71 -8.39
C LYS A 864 -6.66 32.31 -9.62
N ARG A 865 -6.70 31.04 -10.03
CA ARG A 865 -5.98 30.58 -11.23
C ARG A 865 -6.48 31.26 -12.51
N ILE A 866 -7.78 31.49 -12.63
CA ILE A 866 -8.37 32.21 -13.75
C ILE A 866 -7.91 33.66 -13.74
N SER A 867 -7.80 34.30 -12.58
CA SER A 867 -7.38 35.69 -12.45
C SER A 867 -5.87 35.94 -12.64
N GLY A 868 -5.08 34.88 -12.69
CA GLY A 868 -3.62 34.97 -12.86
C GLY A 868 -2.85 35.35 -11.59
N THR A 869 -3.50 35.37 -10.43
CA THR A 869 -2.86 35.59 -9.12
C THR A 869 -2.35 34.26 -8.57
N ASN A 870 -1.12 33.92 -8.91
CA ASN A 870 -0.43 32.74 -8.32
C ASN A 870 0.12 33.09 -6.93
N GLU A 871 -0.71 33.10 -5.91
CA GLU A 871 -0.24 32.95 -4.52
C GLU A 871 -0.06 31.45 -4.21
N ILE A 872 1.17 30.99 -4.31
CA ILE A 872 1.58 29.69 -3.81
C ILE A 872 1.45 29.73 -2.28
N GLY A 873 0.49 29.03 -1.69
CA GLY A 873 0.49 28.88 -0.24
C GLY A 873 -0.80 28.55 0.50
N ASN A 874 -1.96 28.62 -0.14
CA ASN A 874 -3.25 28.37 0.53
C ASN A 874 -4.03 27.20 -0.08
N GLU A 875 -3.35 26.13 -0.49
CA GLU A 875 -4.03 24.95 -0.98
C GLU A 875 -4.92 24.31 0.09
N CYS A 876 -6.13 23.92 -0.27
CA CYS A 876 -7.02 23.20 0.61
C CYS A 876 -6.52 21.75 0.73
N ARG A 877 -6.00 21.39 1.89
CA ARG A 877 -5.45 20.05 2.16
C ARG A 877 -6.36 19.31 3.13
N ILE A 878 -6.87 18.16 2.70
CA ILE A 878 -7.65 17.25 3.55
C ILE A 878 -6.79 16.06 3.90
N ARG A 879 -6.77 15.72 5.20
CA ARG A 879 -6.04 14.55 5.73
C ARG A 879 -6.81 13.28 5.44
N SER A 880 -6.12 12.20 5.15
CA SER A 880 -6.73 10.88 5.23
C SER A 880 -6.84 10.47 6.69
N SER A 881 -8.03 10.06 7.12
CA SER A 881 -8.21 9.44 8.43
C SER A 881 -7.73 8.00 8.37
N TYR A 882 -6.96 7.57 9.36
CA TYR A 882 -6.54 6.18 9.41
C TYR A 882 -7.70 5.22 9.69
N ALA A 883 -8.80 5.67 10.28
CA ALA A 883 -10.01 4.88 10.46
C ALA A 883 -10.63 4.41 9.13
N VAL A 884 -10.26 5.06 8.04
CA VAL A 884 -10.63 4.65 6.67
C VAL A 884 -9.54 3.80 6.02
N GLY A 885 -8.44 3.56 6.72
CA GLY A 885 -7.45 2.55 6.40
C GLY A 885 -6.87 2.58 5.00
N PHE A 886 -6.43 3.74 4.52
CA PHE A 886 -5.90 3.84 3.18
C PHE A 886 -4.42 3.66 3.01
N SER A 887 -3.78 3.05 3.87
CA SER A 887 -2.54 2.41 3.46
C SER A 887 -2.85 1.05 2.86
N ASN A 888 -3.68 1.05 1.82
CA ASN A 888 -4.04 -0.14 1.07
C ASN A 888 -2.88 -0.94 0.53
N GLU A 889 -1.71 -0.40 0.67
CA GLU A 889 -0.47 -0.91 0.17
C GLU A 889 0.29 -1.70 1.22
N GLN A 890 -0.17 -1.69 2.47
CA GLN A 890 0.58 -2.19 3.61
C GLN A 890 -0.13 -3.24 4.43
N LEU A 891 -1.46 -3.34 4.34
CA LEU A 891 -2.18 -4.41 5.01
C LEU A 891 -2.38 -5.56 4.02
N PRO A 892 -1.98 -6.79 4.35
CA PRO A 892 -2.34 -7.93 3.54
C PRO A 892 -3.87 -8.02 3.47
N VAL A 893 -4.38 -8.07 2.26
CA VAL A 893 -5.82 -8.18 1.97
C VAL A 893 -6.27 -9.60 2.24
#